data_cf1a5bccc876d22aa15a5988709ce48a
#
_entry.id   cf1a5bccc876d22aa15a5988709ce48a
#
_cell.length_a   1.000
_cell.length_b   1.000
_cell.length_c   1.000
_cell.angle_alpha   90.00
_cell.angle_beta   90.00
_cell.angle_gamma   90.00
#
_symmetry.space_group_name_H-M   'P 1'
#
loop_
_entity.id
_entity.type
_entity.pdbx_description
1 polymer ?
#
loop_
_entity_poly.entity_id
_entity_poly.type
_entity_poly.pdbx_seq_one_letter_code
_entity_poly.pdbx_strand_id
1 'polypeptide(L)'
;AEGNPLHPINKGALCSRGQASLQTLYNPNRISKPFLHGKNITWDEGQKLFNEKLQDASGKVVYLGRPLSGSDKIFFEEWFKAIGGGKRVAFQLLDQQGQRNANSMCFGQEDVPDLAFEKARIIYNFGADFLETWGRPVENARRLSESNAFDGKTKTELVHLSPHVSLTGAKADRWVVINPGSEAMVALSIASVIRDQKGGYDFLSGMLAAFAPEKVAEATGVPAEKMKELAQKFIDNSPGLALGGGPSSRNSNLTSLHVAINILNAVSGNLGKTVFFHDQPAPENTSHHNLVQLIEDLEAGKVELLIVDDSDPLHALPNSTGVKEALKNTFTVSLASQKNDTSSEADLQLPALTDYESWGDAFPRSGVRSIRQPVMAPVSLFEAKAREDVMLAAAKAVNPESFEGISDYRDFIRKEWQNIQQDTGDRSHFDQFWVKVLEEGGLFSKPNLKSVSLKNEASQLKLAETKISGTGLTLIPTTSLFHGDGRGARNPWLQEVPDPMSQIVWDSWMEINPDTAKKMGIKDRSVVQLKTSQGSIKATAFYHFGIHRDAVAIPIGQGHENSGDVADGFGVNVMNLLPTEMDESGSLALVTTRAELNPVEDLSYTVNLDGNARQLGRNIAAATTVDELNSGDHHKSKPHFQPHELEFYPPRSETAGYYKPYRWGMTIDLDRCNGCSACIVACYAENNIPVVGKIRSAIGREMSWIRMERYIEGYGDDFEVRFVPMMCQQCSNAGCEPVCPVYATYHNPEGLNAMIYNRCVGTRYCSNNCSYKVRRFNWFNYEFPAPLDQQLNSTITTRSVGVMEKCNFCQHRLVAAKHEASNLGRDVQDGEVLTACQQTCATKAITFGNLMDENSQVSKNAKINDKEHRDRQYEVLPELNFQPAVTYMKKVNTRVAGGGKHGHNTSHG
;
A
#
# COMPACT_ATOMS: atom_id res chain seq x y z
N ALA A 1 -15.15 -6.67 2.09
CA ALA A 1 -15.32 -5.22 1.88
C ALA A 1 -15.25 -4.92 0.39
N GLU A 2 -16.03 -3.96 -0.07
CA GLU A 2 -16.06 -3.50 -1.45
C GLU A 2 -15.95 -1.98 -1.49
N GLY A 3 -15.25 -1.46 -2.49
CA GLY A 3 -15.14 -0.03 -2.68
C GLY A 3 -16.33 0.52 -3.45
N ASN A 4 -16.68 1.79 -3.20
CA ASN A 4 -17.73 2.48 -3.95
C ASN A 4 -17.24 2.83 -5.39
N PRO A 5 -17.82 2.27 -6.45
CA PRO A 5 -17.40 2.55 -7.83
C PRO A 5 -17.67 4.00 -8.28
N LEU A 6 -18.61 4.69 -7.62
CA LEU A 6 -18.92 6.10 -7.90
C LEU A 6 -17.87 7.05 -7.28
N HIS A 7 -17.08 6.59 -6.31
CA HIS A 7 -16.10 7.44 -5.63
C HIS A 7 -14.95 7.82 -6.58
N PRO A 8 -14.67 9.12 -6.83
CA PRO A 8 -13.77 9.56 -7.91
C PRO A 8 -12.30 9.21 -7.67
N ILE A 9 -11.88 8.99 -6.43
CA ILE A 9 -10.50 8.65 -6.08
C ILE A 9 -10.22 7.19 -6.39
N ASN A 10 -10.91 6.27 -5.75
CA ASN A 10 -10.60 4.83 -5.81
C ASN A 10 -11.38 4.07 -6.88
N LYS A 11 -12.54 4.59 -7.33
CA LYS A 11 -13.40 3.96 -8.35
C LYS A 11 -13.67 2.48 -8.08
N GLY A 12 -14.01 2.15 -6.84
CA GLY A 12 -14.33 0.80 -6.39
C GLY A 12 -13.14 -0.09 -6.00
N ALA A 13 -11.90 0.32 -6.26
CA ALA A 13 -10.73 -0.44 -5.85
C ALA A 13 -10.38 -0.22 -4.36
N LEU A 14 -9.79 -1.25 -3.74
CA LEU A 14 -9.25 -1.19 -2.38
C LEU A 14 -7.80 -1.71 -2.37
N CYS A 15 -6.99 -1.19 -1.47
CA CYS A 15 -5.67 -1.76 -1.18
C CYS A 15 -5.77 -2.95 -0.22
N SER A 16 -4.65 -3.64 0.03
CA SER A 16 -4.57 -4.76 0.96
C SER A 16 -5.11 -4.41 2.34
N ARG A 17 -4.75 -3.23 2.88
CA ARG A 17 -5.24 -2.74 4.18
C ARG A 17 -6.74 -2.47 4.18
N GLY A 18 -7.26 -1.91 3.08
CA GLY A 18 -8.71 -1.68 2.92
C GLY A 18 -9.50 -2.99 2.87
N GLN A 19 -8.98 -4.01 2.19
CA GLN A 19 -9.61 -5.34 2.20
C GLN A 19 -9.53 -6.02 3.57
N ALA A 20 -8.42 -5.84 4.27
CA ALA A 20 -8.19 -6.41 5.59
C ALA A 20 -8.93 -5.69 6.72
N SER A 21 -9.49 -4.50 6.49
CA SER A 21 -10.18 -3.70 7.52
C SER A 21 -11.38 -4.41 8.15
N LEU A 22 -11.95 -5.41 7.45
CA LEU A 22 -12.97 -6.29 8.02
C LEU A 22 -12.49 -7.00 9.30
N GLN A 23 -11.22 -7.40 9.34
CA GLN A 23 -10.66 -7.99 10.57
C GLN A 23 -10.46 -6.97 11.70
N THR A 24 -10.38 -5.69 11.39
CA THR A 24 -10.38 -4.64 12.42
C THR A 24 -11.72 -4.63 13.17
N LEU A 25 -12.83 -4.79 12.44
CA LEU A 25 -14.17 -4.82 13.02
C LEU A 25 -14.36 -6.00 13.98
N TYR A 26 -13.89 -7.17 13.60
CA TYR A 26 -14.06 -8.42 14.36
C TYR A 26 -12.79 -8.88 15.08
N ASN A 27 -11.84 -7.97 15.32
CA ASN A 27 -10.59 -8.31 16.00
C ASN A 27 -10.85 -8.68 17.48
N PRO A 28 -10.42 -9.85 17.97
CA PRO A 28 -10.57 -10.21 19.38
C PRO A 28 -9.77 -9.29 20.33
N ASN A 29 -8.76 -8.58 19.84
CA ASN A 29 -7.98 -7.61 20.60
C ASN A 29 -8.60 -6.19 20.63
N ARG A 30 -9.86 -6.02 20.17
CA ARG A 30 -10.60 -4.79 20.44
C ARG A 30 -10.79 -4.58 21.93
N ILE A 31 -10.75 -3.31 22.35
CA ILE A 31 -11.04 -2.94 23.73
C ILE A 31 -12.54 -3.23 23.98
N SER A 32 -12.82 -4.19 24.86
CA SER A 32 -14.19 -4.72 24.98
C SER A 32 -15.12 -3.90 25.87
N LYS A 33 -14.55 -3.16 26.83
CA LYS A 33 -15.29 -2.34 27.80
C LYS A 33 -14.34 -1.28 28.40
N PRO A 34 -14.86 -0.30 29.16
CA PRO A 34 -14.00 0.71 29.80
C PRO A 34 -13.05 0.08 30.85
N PHE A 35 -11.83 0.61 30.92
CA PHE A 35 -10.81 0.25 31.91
C PHE A 35 -10.25 1.51 32.59
N LEU A 36 -10.04 1.41 33.91
CA LEU A 36 -9.29 2.37 34.69
C LEU A 36 -8.07 1.66 35.31
N HIS A 37 -6.86 2.11 34.97
CA HIS A 37 -5.60 1.49 35.40
C HIS A 37 -5.62 -0.05 35.22
N GLY A 38 -6.08 -0.51 34.05
CA GLY A 38 -6.16 -1.92 33.67
C GLY A 38 -7.30 -2.71 34.34
N LYS A 39 -8.16 -2.08 35.15
CA LYS A 39 -9.33 -2.73 35.79
C LYS A 39 -10.62 -2.33 35.06
N ASN A 40 -11.49 -3.30 34.84
CA ASN A 40 -12.81 -3.05 34.27
C ASN A 40 -13.64 -2.11 35.15
N ILE A 41 -14.27 -1.14 34.50
CA ILE A 41 -15.28 -0.24 35.10
C ILE A 41 -16.50 -0.19 34.17
N THR A 42 -17.58 0.39 34.65
CA THR A 42 -18.78 0.62 33.82
C THR A 42 -18.59 1.90 32.96
N TRP A 43 -19.40 1.99 31.88
CA TRP A 43 -19.43 3.23 31.08
C TRP A 43 -19.81 4.45 31.88
N ASP A 44 -20.76 4.35 32.81
CA ASP A 44 -21.18 5.49 33.64
C ASP A 44 -20.05 5.96 34.54
N GLU A 45 -19.29 5.05 35.15
CA GLU A 45 -18.09 5.38 35.92
C GLU A 45 -17.01 6.01 35.02
N GLY A 46 -16.75 5.43 33.86
CA GLY A 46 -15.73 5.95 32.92
C GLY A 46 -16.08 7.32 32.36
N GLN A 47 -17.33 7.52 31.91
CA GLN A 47 -17.79 8.80 31.41
C GLN A 47 -17.79 9.88 32.51
N LYS A 48 -18.23 9.51 33.70
CA LYS A 48 -18.22 10.44 34.85
C LYS A 48 -16.80 10.86 35.20
N LEU A 49 -15.87 9.93 35.27
CA LEU A 49 -14.47 10.24 35.55
C LEU A 49 -13.85 11.12 34.44
N PHE A 50 -14.17 10.84 33.20
CA PHE A 50 -13.70 11.66 32.07
C PHE A 50 -14.25 13.09 32.18
N ASN A 51 -15.54 13.26 32.51
CA ASN A 51 -16.16 14.56 32.69
C ASN A 51 -15.51 15.33 33.84
N GLU A 52 -15.25 14.67 34.97
CA GLU A 52 -14.59 15.28 36.14
C GLU A 52 -13.16 15.73 35.77
N LYS A 53 -12.37 14.89 35.13
CA LYS A 53 -11.01 15.21 34.68
C LYS A 53 -10.97 16.35 33.67
N LEU A 54 -11.97 16.40 32.77
CA LEU A 54 -12.09 17.47 31.79
C LEU A 54 -12.41 18.80 32.46
N GLN A 55 -13.28 18.79 33.47
CA GLN A 55 -13.65 19.96 34.24
C GLN A 55 -12.49 20.48 35.09
N ASP A 56 -11.75 19.57 35.76
CA ASP A 56 -10.58 19.88 36.58
C ASP A 56 -9.45 20.51 35.75
N ALA A 57 -9.24 20.01 34.53
CA ALA A 57 -8.15 20.44 33.65
C ALA A 57 -8.28 21.91 33.18
N SER A 58 -9.47 22.48 33.28
CA SER A 58 -9.68 23.94 33.12
C SER A 58 -8.99 24.53 31.87
N GLY A 59 -9.13 23.88 30.73
CA GLY A 59 -8.52 24.28 29.45
C GLY A 59 -7.08 23.82 29.21
N LYS A 60 -6.43 23.15 30.15
CA LYS A 60 -5.12 22.51 29.96
C LYS A 60 -5.27 21.10 29.40
N VAL A 61 -6.07 21.00 28.36
CA VAL A 61 -6.42 19.76 27.67
C VAL A 61 -5.70 19.69 26.34
N VAL A 62 -5.08 18.55 26.03
CA VAL A 62 -4.55 18.27 24.71
C VAL A 62 -5.21 17.03 24.13
N TYR A 63 -5.64 17.13 22.88
CA TYR A 63 -6.08 15.98 22.11
C TYR A 63 -5.02 15.62 21.08
N LEU A 64 -4.45 14.44 21.21
CA LEU A 64 -3.48 13.84 20.27
C LEU A 64 -4.20 12.85 19.36
N GLY A 65 -4.23 13.11 18.05
CA GLY A 65 -4.96 12.25 17.14
C GLY A 65 -4.53 12.38 15.69
N ARG A 66 -5.14 11.57 14.83
CA ARG A 66 -4.90 11.61 13.38
C ARG A 66 -5.36 12.94 12.79
N PRO A 67 -4.79 13.38 11.65
CA PRO A 67 -5.24 14.60 10.96
C PRO A 67 -6.73 14.56 10.65
N LEU A 68 -7.41 15.67 10.89
CA LEU A 68 -8.84 15.82 10.67
C LEU A 68 -9.16 16.25 9.24
N SER A 69 -10.35 15.84 8.79
CA SER A 69 -10.95 16.28 7.53
C SER A 69 -12.46 16.36 7.70
N GLY A 70 -13.11 17.20 6.92
CA GLY A 70 -14.57 17.30 6.95
C GLY A 70 -15.13 17.94 8.22
N SER A 71 -16.30 17.44 8.66
CA SER A 71 -17.05 17.95 9.83
C SER A 71 -16.31 17.77 11.15
N ASP A 72 -15.40 16.78 11.26
CA ASP A 72 -14.57 16.58 12.44
C ASP A 72 -13.78 17.85 12.81
N LYS A 73 -13.27 18.58 11.81
CA LYS A 73 -12.52 19.82 12.06
C LYS A 73 -13.35 20.85 12.78
N ILE A 74 -14.58 21.07 12.31
CA ILE A 74 -15.51 22.01 12.91
C ILE A 74 -15.95 21.54 14.30
N PHE A 75 -16.22 20.23 14.43
CA PHE A 75 -16.59 19.63 15.70
C PHE A 75 -15.53 19.87 16.78
N PHE A 76 -14.27 19.64 16.49
CA PHE A 76 -13.17 19.86 17.45
C PHE A 76 -12.99 21.34 17.80
N GLU A 77 -13.18 22.26 16.85
CA GLU A 77 -13.14 23.70 17.11
C GLU A 77 -14.26 24.14 18.07
N GLU A 78 -15.50 23.63 17.85
CA GLU A 78 -16.63 23.90 18.75
C GLU A 78 -16.44 23.20 20.11
N TRP A 79 -15.91 21.98 20.11
CA TRP A 79 -15.65 21.21 21.32
C TRP A 79 -14.67 21.93 22.27
N PHE A 80 -13.53 22.39 21.77
CA PHE A 80 -12.56 23.12 22.58
C PHE A 80 -13.14 24.43 23.11
N LYS A 81 -13.98 25.13 22.36
CA LYS A 81 -14.70 26.29 22.85
C LYS A 81 -15.65 25.93 24.01
N ALA A 82 -16.37 24.82 23.88
CA ALA A 82 -17.32 24.33 24.86
C ALA A 82 -16.67 24.00 26.21
N ILE A 83 -15.49 23.41 26.18
CA ILE A 83 -14.74 23.01 27.40
C ILE A 83 -13.88 24.15 27.98
N GLY A 84 -13.92 25.35 27.41
CA GLY A 84 -13.17 26.50 27.93
C GLY A 84 -11.71 26.60 27.47
N GLY A 85 -11.30 25.83 26.46
CA GLY A 85 -9.94 25.87 25.88
C GLY A 85 -9.31 24.50 25.68
N GLY A 86 -8.05 24.53 25.26
CA GLY A 86 -7.27 23.33 24.91
C GLY A 86 -6.65 23.43 23.53
N LYS A 87 -5.88 22.44 23.15
CA LYS A 87 -5.27 22.37 21.83
C LYS A 87 -5.31 20.94 21.26
N ARG A 88 -5.27 20.87 19.95
CA ARG A 88 -5.12 19.61 19.24
C ARG A 88 -3.72 19.49 18.66
N VAL A 89 -3.15 18.30 18.76
CA VAL A 89 -1.90 17.92 18.10
C VAL A 89 -2.22 16.79 17.10
N ALA A 90 -2.00 17.04 15.83
CA ALA A 90 -2.20 16.04 14.80
C ALA A 90 -0.92 15.20 14.64
N PHE A 91 -1.07 13.87 14.64
CA PHE A 91 0.02 12.92 14.48
C PHE A 91 -0.12 12.11 13.21
N GLN A 92 0.93 12.10 12.42
CA GLN A 92 1.11 11.25 11.26
C GLN A 92 2.61 10.95 11.08
N LEU A 93 3.03 9.69 11.17
CA LEU A 93 4.45 9.31 11.09
C LEU A 93 5.12 9.83 9.81
N LEU A 94 4.47 9.63 8.67
CA LEU A 94 4.94 10.14 7.38
C LEU A 94 4.10 11.37 7.00
N ASP A 95 4.36 12.48 7.68
CA ASP A 95 3.70 13.75 7.39
C ASP A 95 4.09 14.33 6.02
N GLN A 96 3.34 15.30 5.58
CA GLN A 96 3.58 16.02 4.33
C GLN A 96 4.07 17.48 4.55
N GLN A 97 4.53 17.80 5.75
CA GLN A 97 4.87 19.17 6.11
C GLN A 97 6.02 19.73 5.27
N GLY A 98 7.06 18.91 5.00
CA GLY A 98 8.17 19.29 4.13
C GLY A 98 7.70 19.68 2.72
N GLN A 99 6.76 18.91 2.14
CA GLN A 99 6.17 19.22 0.84
C GLN A 99 5.34 20.51 0.89
N ARG A 100 4.55 20.70 1.94
CA ARG A 100 3.71 21.91 2.13
C ARG A 100 4.56 23.18 2.27
N ASN A 101 5.60 23.13 3.10
CA ASN A 101 6.53 24.23 3.24
C ASN A 101 7.23 24.57 1.92
N ALA A 102 7.70 23.55 1.19
CA ALA A 102 8.29 23.74 -0.13
C ALA A 102 7.31 24.38 -1.12
N ASN A 103 6.05 23.96 -1.11
CA ASN A 103 5.01 24.54 -1.95
C ASN A 103 4.68 25.99 -1.56
N SER A 104 4.67 26.29 -0.25
CA SER A 104 4.52 27.66 0.26
C SER A 104 5.65 28.57 -0.25
N MET A 105 6.91 28.11 -0.16
CA MET A 105 8.09 28.83 -0.66
C MET A 105 8.04 29.02 -2.18
N CYS A 106 7.75 27.95 -2.91
CA CYS A 106 7.80 27.97 -4.37
C CYS A 106 6.61 28.66 -5.03
N PHE A 107 5.42 28.50 -4.47
CA PHE A 107 4.17 28.88 -5.12
C PHE A 107 3.27 29.77 -4.25
N GLY A 108 3.57 29.93 -2.96
CA GLY A 108 2.72 30.61 -1.98
C GLY A 108 1.42 29.82 -1.66
N GLN A 109 1.49 28.50 -1.80
CA GLN A 109 0.38 27.58 -1.52
C GLN A 109 0.88 26.46 -0.61
N GLU A 110 0.16 26.20 0.47
CA GLU A 110 0.53 25.11 1.39
C GLU A 110 -0.13 23.77 1.02
N ASP A 111 -0.87 23.71 -0.07
CA ASP A 111 -1.56 22.51 -0.50
C ASP A 111 -0.61 21.47 -1.10
N VAL A 112 -0.98 20.19 -0.96
CA VAL A 112 -0.35 19.10 -1.68
C VAL A 112 -1.00 19.01 -3.06
N PRO A 113 -0.22 19.13 -4.14
CA PRO A 113 -0.76 19.13 -5.49
C PRO A 113 -1.36 17.78 -5.88
N ASP A 114 -2.31 17.79 -6.81
CA ASP A 114 -2.77 16.60 -7.50
C ASP A 114 -1.81 16.27 -8.65
N LEU A 115 -1.29 15.04 -8.65
CA LEU A 115 -0.31 14.58 -9.63
C LEU A 115 -1.02 13.72 -10.70
N ALA A 116 -0.99 14.19 -11.94
CA ALA A 116 -1.64 13.52 -13.05
C ALA A 116 -0.69 12.50 -13.73
N PHE A 117 -0.48 11.35 -13.07
CA PHE A 117 0.34 10.26 -13.57
C PHE A 117 -0.07 9.83 -14.99
N GLU A 118 -1.38 9.79 -15.25
CA GLU A 118 -1.97 9.37 -16.54
C GLU A 118 -1.69 10.34 -17.69
N LYS A 119 -1.22 11.55 -17.40
CA LYS A 119 -0.86 12.55 -18.43
C LYS A 119 0.64 12.64 -18.69
N ALA A 120 1.44 12.04 -17.81
CA ALA A 120 2.90 12.07 -17.96
C ALA A 120 3.37 11.09 -19.04
N ARG A 121 4.40 11.47 -19.80
CA ARG A 121 5.13 10.60 -20.72
C ARG A 121 6.40 10.04 -20.12
N ILE A 122 6.93 10.74 -19.12
CA ILE A 122 8.06 10.31 -18.32
C ILE A 122 7.85 10.74 -16.87
N ILE A 123 8.20 9.88 -15.93
CA ILE A 123 8.05 10.13 -14.50
C ILE A 123 9.41 9.93 -13.83
N TYR A 124 9.87 10.95 -13.10
CA TYR A 124 11.07 10.86 -12.27
C TYR A 124 10.67 10.82 -10.80
N ASN A 125 10.93 9.69 -10.19
CA ASN A 125 10.59 9.42 -8.78
C ASN A 125 11.85 9.44 -7.91
N PHE A 126 11.96 10.45 -7.07
CA PHE A 126 13.05 10.62 -6.09
C PHE A 126 12.67 9.98 -4.75
N GLY A 127 12.58 8.66 -4.75
CA GLY A 127 12.37 7.85 -3.54
C GLY A 127 10.96 7.85 -2.95
N ALA A 128 9.92 8.34 -3.64
CA ALA A 128 8.55 8.20 -3.15
C ALA A 128 8.03 6.77 -3.37
N ASP A 129 7.46 6.17 -2.33
CA ASP A 129 6.79 4.86 -2.35
C ASP A 129 5.29 4.98 -2.66
N PHE A 130 4.98 5.70 -3.74
CA PHE A 130 3.62 6.14 -4.07
C PHE A 130 2.64 5.01 -4.46
N LEU A 131 3.12 3.78 -4.63
CA LEU A 131 2.30 2.57 -4.79
C LEU A 131 2.06 1.82 -3.47
N GLU A 132 2.66 2.28 -2.37
CA GLU A 132 2.67 1.62 -1.06
C GLU A 132 2.01 2.48 0.01
N THR A 133 2.70 3.52 0.49
CA THR A 133 2.24 4.32 1.64
C THR A 133 2.17 5.83 1.37
N TRP A 134 2.87 6.33 0.37
CA TRP A 134 2.95 7.76 0.09
C TRP A 134 1.70 8.29 -0.62
N GLY A 135 1.11 9.35 -0.08
CA GLY A 135 -0.03 10.03 -0.67
C GLY A 135 -1.29 9.16 -0.76
N ARG A 136 -1.77 8.90 -1.96
CA ARG A 136 -3.00 8.16 -2.26
C ARG A 136 -2.71 6.91 -3.12
N PRO A 137 -2.16 5.84 -2.53
CA PRO A 137 -1.58 4.72 -3.31
C PRO A 137 -2.56 4.04 -4.27
N VAL A 138 -3.82 3.87 -3.91
CA VAL A 138 -4.85 3.26 -4.79
C VAL A 138 -5.13 4.14 -6.01
N GLU A 139 -5.28 5.45 -5.82
CA GLU A 139 -5.45 6.41 -6.91
C GLU A 139 -4.19 6.49 -7.78
N ASN A 140 -3.02 6.58 -7.16
CA ASN A 140 -1.73 6.65 -7.86
C ASN A 140 -1.51 5.40 -8.71
N ALA A 141 -1.77 4.20 -8.17
CA ALA A 141 -1.65 2.94 -8.91
C ALA A 141 -2.59 2.89 -10.11
N ARG A 142 -3.84 3.31 -9.94
CA ARG A 142 -4.81 3.38 -11.03
C ARG A 142 -4.36 4.34 -12.12
N ARG A 143 -4.00 5.58 -11.76
CA ARG A 143 -3.60 6.63 -12.71
C ARG A 143 -2.29 6.30 -13.42
N LEU A 144 -1.30 5.74 -12.68
CA LEU A 144 -0.08 5.24 -13.29
C LEU A 144 -0.36 4.13 -14.31
N SER A 145 -1.23 3.18 -13.96
CA SER A 145 -1.57 2.07 -14.86
C SER A 145 -2.25 2.53 -16.14
N GLU A 146 -2.89 3.68 -16.16
CA GLU A 146 -3.52 4.25 -17.36
C GLU A 146 -2.46 4.73 -18.38
N SER A 147 -1.26 5.15 -17.96
CA SER A 147 -0.19 5.66 -18.83
C SER A 147 1.03 4.73 -18.94
N ASN A 148 1.37 4.02 -17.87
CA ASN A 148 2.53 3.12 -17.84
C ASN A 148 2.25 1.75 -18.45
N ALA A 149 0.98 1.36 -18.66
CA ALA A 149 0.66 0.18 -19.43
C ALA A 149 0.81 0.48 -20.95
N PHE A 150 1.36 -0.49 -21.68
CA PHE A 150 1.53 -0.38 -23.12
C PHE A 150 0.18 -0.26 -23.84
N ASP A 151 -0.01 0.80 -24.58
CA ASP A 151 -1.26 1.15 -25.28
C ASP A 151 -1.37 0.59 -26.70
N GLY A 152 -0.40 -0.19 -27.14
CA GLY A 152 -0.25 -0.69 -28.51
C GLY A 152 0.83 0.05 -29.32
N LYS A 153 1.36 1.16 -28.82
CA LYS A 153 2.42 1.95 -29.48
C LYS A 153 3.49 2.44 -28.51
N THR A 154 3.07 2.97 -27.37
CA THR A 154 3.94 3.64 -26.41
C THR A 154 3.55 3.29 -24.98
N LYS A 155 4.39 3.65 -24.04
CA LYS A 155 4.08 3.69 -22.61
C LYS A 155 4.90 4.77 -21.94
N THR A 156 4.42 5.25 -20.80
CA THR A 156 5.17 6.18 -19.95
C THR A 156 6.36 5.47 -19.33
N GLU A 157 7.55 6.05 -19.42
CA GLU A 157 8.74 5.55 -18.71
C GLU A 157 8.73 6.03 -17.25
N LEU A 158 8.83 5.12 -16.30
CA LEU A 158 9.04 5.42 -14.89
C LEU A 158 10.50 5.20 -14.52
N VAL A 159 11.19 6.26 -14.10
CA VAL A 159 12.58 6.22 -13.62
C VAL A 159 12.58 6.43 -12.11
N HIS A 160 13.12 5.49 -11.37
CA HIS A 160 13.26 5.53 -9.92
C HIS A 160 14.71 5.93 -9.54
N LEU A 161 14.86 7.11 -8.93
CA LEU A 161 16.14 7.65 -8.49
C LEU A 161 16.17 7.55 -6.95
N SER A 162 16.85 6.55 -6.44
CA SER A 162 16.79 6.24 -5.00
C SER A 162 17.95 5.32 -4.59
N PRO A 163 18.39 5.35 -3.33
CA PRO A 163 19.30 4.35 -2.78
C PRO A 163 18.65 2.98 -2.54
N HIS A 164 17.31 2.89 -2.64
CA HIS A 164 16.55 1.67 -2.31
C HIS A 164 15.40 1.46 -3.29
N VAL A 165 15.21 0.21 -3.73
CA VAL A 165 14.09 -0.20 -4.59
C VAL A 165 12.97 -0.78 -3.72
N SER A 166 11.96 0.03 -3.46
CA SER A 166 10.68 -0.39 -2.88
C SER A 166 9.81 -1.10 -3.94
N LEU A 167 8.57 -1.49 -3.59
CA LEU A 167 7.58 -1.97 -4.57
C LEU A 167 7.36 -0.96 -5.70
N THR A 168 7.37 0.32 -5.40
CA THR A 168 7.29 1.40 -6.40
C THR A 168 8.51 1.38 -7.33
N GLY A 169 9.69 1.22 -6.77
CA GLY A 169 10.94 1.06 -7.55
C GLY A 169 10.95 -0.22 -8.38
N ALA A 170 10.37 -1.31 -7.87
CA ALA A 170 10.22 -2.58 -8.59
C ALA A 170 9.29 -2.48 -9.82
N LYS A 171 8.33 -1.55 -9.79
CA LYS A 171 7.47 -1.24 -10.94
C LYS A 171 8.16 -0.36 -11.98
N ALA A 172 9.23 0.33 -11.62
CA ALA A 172 9.93 1.25 -12.52
C ALA A 172 10.54 0.54 -13.73
N ASP A 173 10.62 1.25 -14.84
CA ASP A 173 11.29 0.81 -16.07
C ASP A 173 12.82 0.95 -15.96
N ARG A 174 13.27 1.81 -15.04
CA ARG A 174 14.68 2.08 -14.78
C ARG A 174 14.90 2.46 -13.31
N TRP A 175 15.91 1.83 -12.71
CA TRP A 175 16.46 2.27 -11.43
C TRP A 175 17.79 2.98 -11.65
N VAL A 176 17.93 4.15 -11.06
CA VAL A 176 19.18 4.93 -11.02
C VAL A 176 19.62 4.98 -9.56
N VAL A 177 20.70 4.31 -9.26
CA VAL A 177 21.28 4.28 -7.92
C VAL A 177 21.88 5.65 -7.60
N ILE A 178 21.51 6.19 -6.45
CA ILE A 178 22.06 7.46 -5.94
C ILE A 178 22.55 7.27 -4.51
N ASN A 179 23.48 8.12 -4.07
CA ASN A 179 23.92 8.10 -2.68
C ASN A 179 22.76 8.53 -1.75
N PRO A 180 22.57 7.88 -0.59
CA PRO A 180 21.54 8.28 0.36
C PRO A 180 21.62 9.77 0.73
N GLY A 181 20.49 10.49 0.63
CA GLY A 181 20.40 11.91 0.96
C GLY A 181 20.81 12.87 -0.16
N SER A 182 21.14 12.36 -1.33
CA SER A 182 21.56 13.20 -2.48
C SER A 182 20.43 13.50 -3.48
N GLU A 183 19.22 13.07 -3.22
CA GLU A 183 18.06 13.20 -4.10
C GLU A 183 17.83 14.64 -4.57
N ALA A 184 17.92 15.61 -3.65
CA ALA A 184 17.74 17.02 -3.95
C ALA A 184 18.80 17.54 -4.92
N MET A 185 20.05 17.13 -4.75
CA MET A 185 21.17 17.52 -5.64
C MET A 185 20.96 16.96 -7.05
N VAL A 186 20.52 15.73 -7.18
CA VAL A 186 20.22 15.11 -8.48
C VAL A 186 19.08 15.84 -9.17
N ALA A 187 18.00 16.16 -8.44
CA ALA A 187 16.86 16.90 -9.00
C ALA A 187 17.25 18.31 -9.48
N LEU A 188 18.05 19.04 -8.68
CA LEU A 188 18.58 20.37 -9.05
C LEU A 188 19.56 20.30 -10.23
N SER A 189 20.37 19.25 -10.30
CA SER A 189 21.29 19.06 -11.41
C SER A 189 20.55 18.85 -12.73
N ILE A 190 19.53 18.00 -12.73
CA ILE A 190 18.66 17.80 -13.90
C ILE A 190 17.96 19.12 -14.26
N ALA A 191 17.43 19.85 -13.26
CA ALA A 191 16.78 21.14 -13.46
C ALA A 191 17.74 22.20 -14.05
N SER A 192 19.03 22.21 -13.64
CA SER A 192 20.05 23.08 -14.16
C SER A 192 20.23 22.90 -15.68
N VAL A 193 20.41 21.66 -16.12
CA VAL A 193 20.58 21.34 -17.54
C VAL A 193 19.32 21.71 -18.36
N ILE A 194 18.13 21.41 -17.84
CA ILE A 194 16.87 21.73 -18.53
C ILE A 194 16.69 23.24 -18.66
N ARG A 195 16.93 23.99 -17.59
CA ARG A 195 16.86 25.46 -17.63
C ARG A 195 17.84 26.07 -18.62
N ASP A 196 19.06 25.56 -18.66
CA ASP A 196 20.09 26.07 -19.60
C ASP A 196 19.72 25.82 -21.07
N GLN A 197 19.04 24.71 -21.35
CA GLN A 197 18.58 24.38 -22.70
C GLN A 197 17.31 25.11 -23.11
N LYS A 198 16.31 25.20 -22.18
CA LYS A 198 14.99 25.80 -22.49
C LYS A 198 14.96 27.32 -22.33
N GLY A 199 15.86 27.89 -21.52
CA GLY A 199 15.81 29.28 -21.09
C GLY A 199 14.68 29.55 -20.06
N GLY A 200 14.56 30.80 -19.65
CA GLY A 200 13.60 31.25 -18.63
C GLY A 200 14.10 31.04 -17.20
N TYR A 201 13.34 31.57 -16.25
CA TYR A 201 13.67 31.51 -14.82
C TYR A 201 15.11 32.01 -14.51
N ASP A 202 15.48 33.13 -15.07
CA ASP A 202 16.85 33.69 -14.93
C ASP A 202 17.27 33.92 -13.49
N PHE A 203 16.31 34.17 -12.60
CA PHE A 203 16.55 34.33 -11.17
C PHE A 203 17.10 33.03 -10.49
N LEU A 204 16.96 31.87 -11.14
CA LEU A 204 17.51 30.60 -10.65
C LEU A 204 18.97 30.38 -11.08
N SER A 205 19.48 31.16 -12.03
CA SER A 205 20.78 30.91 -12.68
C SER A 205 21.94 30.77 -11.71
N GLY A 206 22.03 31.69 -10.74
CA GLY A 206 23.09 31.68 -9.74
C GLY A 206 23.05 30.47 -8.82
N MET A 207 21.87 30.11 -8.38
CA MET A 207 21.65 28.96 -7.51
C MET A 207 21.90 27.64 -8.25
N LEU A 208 21.28 27.43 -9.42
CA LEU A 208 21.42 26.20 -10.20
C LEU A 208 22.85 25.96 -10.71
N ALA A 209 23.64 27.00 -10.94
CA ALA A 209 25.05 26.86 -11.33
C ALA A 209 25.93 26.13 -10.29
N ALA A 210 25.49 26.09 -9.01
CA ALA A 210 26.15 25.30 -7.97
C ALA A 210 25.90 23.81 -8.14
N PHE A 211 24.82 23.41 -8.84
CA PHE A 211 24.37 22.03 -9.03
C PHE A 211 24.60 21.52 -10.46
N ALA A 212 25.54 22.15 -11.22
CA ALA A 212 25.93 21.61 -12.52
C ALA A 212 26.37 20.15 -12.40
N PRO A 213 26.04 19.25 -13.36
CA PRO A 213 26.31 17.82 -13.27
C PRO A 213 27.73 17.46 -12.83
N GLU A 214 28.75 18.18 -13.36
CA GLU A 214 30.15 17.95 -13.05
C GLU A 214 30.52 18.26 -11.59
N LYS A 215 29.78 19.18 -10.95
CA LYS A 215 30.05 19.59 -9.58
C LYS A 215 29.45 18.63 -8.54
N VAL A 216 28.35 17.93 -8.87
CA VAL A 216 27.61 17.09 -7.93
C VAL A 216 27.75 15.59 -8.20
N ALA A 217 28.46 15.21 -9.27
CA ALA A 217 28.60 13.80 -9.65
C ALA A 217 29.17 12.91 -8.53
N GLU A 218 30.25 13.37 -7.88
CA GLU A 218 30.87 12.62 -6.78
C GLU A 218 29.97 12.52 -5.57
N ALA A 219 29.33 13.63 -5.17
CA ALA A 219 28.44 13.66 -4.00
C ALA A 219 27.18 12.82 -4.19
N THR A 220 26.67 12.73 -5.41
CA THR A 220 25.45 11.99 -5.74
C THR A 220 25.69 10.53 -6.10
N GLY A 221 26.92 10.18 -6.48
CA GLY A 221 27.25 8.87 -7.05
C GLY A 221 26.75 8.67 -8.48
N VAL A 222 26.17 9.71 -9.10
CA VAL A 222 25.63 9.65 -10.47
C VAL A 222 26.60 10.37 -11.43
N PRO A 223 27.09 9.70 -12.47
CA PRO A 223 27.96 10.33 -13.46
C PRO A 223 27.30 11.55 -14.11
N ALA A 224 28.10 12.61 -14.38
CA ALA A 224 27.62 13.87 -14.99
C ALA A 224 26.90 13.62 -16.32
N GLU A 225 27.45 12.77 -17.18
CA GLU A 225 26.82 12.40 -18.47
C GLU A 225 25.46 11.71 -18.28
N LYS A 226 25.31 10.92 -17.20
CA LYS A 226 24.03 10.29 -16.89
C LYS A 226 22.98 11.32 -16.48
N MET A 227 23.35 12.34 -15.70
CA MET A 227 22.45 13.43 -15.35
C MET A 227 22.03 14.24 -16.58
N LYS A 228 22.95 14.49 -17.53
CA LYS A 228 22.64 15.13 -18.81
C LYS A 228 21.70 14.27 -19.68
N GLU A 229 21.95 12.93 -19.75
CA GLU A 229 21.05 11.98 -20.43
C GLU A 229 19.64 12.06 -19.85
N LEU A 230 19.51 12.03 -18.52
CA LEU A 230 18.23 12.13 -17.83
C LEU A 230 17.53 13.47 -18.12
N ALA A 231 18.27 14.58 -18.08
CA ALA A 231 17.72 15.89 -18.41
C ALA A 231 17.18 15.94 -19.84
N GLN A 232 17.95 15.45 -20.81
CA GLN A 232 17.53 15.39 -22.21
C GLN A 232 16.29 14.53 -22.40
N LYS A 233 16.25 13.34 -21.79
CA LYS A 233 15.06 12.46 -21.82
C LYS A 233 13.82 13.15 -21.26
N PHE A 234 13.96 13.89 -20.15
CA PHE A 234 12.85 14.59 -19.54
C PHE A 234 12.32 15.72 -20.44
N ILE A 235 13.19 16.36 -21.22
CA ILE A 235 12.82 17.35 -22.24
C ILE A 235 12.06 16.69 -23.39
N ASP A 236 12.61 15.62 -23.96
CA ASP A 236 12.11 14.94 -25.16
C ASP A 236 10.75 14.28 -24.93
N ASN A 237 10.48 13.87 -23.69
CA ASN A 237 9.22 13.20 -23.31
C ASN A 237 8.29 14.11 -22.49
N SER A 238 8.21 15.39 -22.85
CA SER A 238 7.25 16.32 -22.23
C SER A 238 5.79 15.97 -22.62
N PRO A 239 4.80 16.11 -21.70
CA PRO A 239 4.92 16.53 -20.31
C PRO A 239 5.49 15.45 -19.40
N GLY A 240 6.46 15.82 -18.56
CA GLY A 240 7.00 14.96 -17.54
C GLY A 240 6.28 15.14 -16.19
N LEU A 241 6.68 14.32 -15.21
CA LEU A 241 6.28 14.47 -13.81
C LEU A 241 7.46 14.13 -12.92
N ALA A 242 7.84 15.03 -12.01
CA ALA A 242 8.80 14.76 -10.96
C ALA A 242 8.10 14.73 -9.60
N LEU A 243 8.45 13.74 -8.76
CA LEU A 243 7.93 13.57 -7.40
C LEU A 243 8.97 12.90 -6.49
N GLY A 244 8.78 12.94 -5.18
CA GLY A 244 9.71 12.34 -4.22
C GLY A 244 9.26 12.51 -2.78
N GLY A 245 10.16 12.26 -1.83
CA GLY A 245 9.91 12.47 -0.41
C GLY A 245 9.26 11.28 0.31
N GLY A 246 9.50 10.05 -0.17
CA GLY A 246 9.14 8.82 0.57
C GLY A 246 10.15 8.45 1.66
N PRO A 247 9.95 7.33 2.35
CA PRO A 247 10.77 6.95 3.51
C PRO A 247 12.28 6.93 3.24
N SER A 248 12.71 6.37 2.10
CA SER A 248 14.13 6.26 1.73
C SER A 248 14.82 7.59 1.41
N SER A 249 14.05 8.66 1.20
CA SER A 249 14.55 10.02 0.95
C SER A 249 14.19 10.99 2.07
N ARG A 250 13.71 10.49 3.22
CA ARG A 250 13.32 11.30 4.38
C ARG A 250 14.53 11.56 5.28
N ASN A 251 15.31 12.54 4.93
CA ASN A 251 16.47 12.98 5.69
C ASN A 251 16.31 14.45 6.10
N SER A 252 17.35 15.05 6.70
CA SER A 252 17.32 16.43 7.19
C SER A 252 17.14 17.50 6.10
N ASN A 253 17.18 17.13 4.83
CA ASN A 253 16.95 18.03 3.69
C ASN A 253 15.64 17.76 2.93
N LEU A 254 14.63 17.13 3.56
CA LEU A 254 13.37 16.75 2.93
C LEU A 254 12.63 17.93 2.30
N THR A 255 12.54 19.07 3.00
CA THR A 255 11.96 20.30 2.45
C THR A 255 12.74 20.78 1.22
N SER A 256 14.05 20.76 1.30
CA SER A 256 14.94 21.11 0.17
C SER A 256 14.71 20.19 -1.04
N LEU A 257 14.50 18.89 -0.82
CA LEU A 257 14.14 17.94 -1.90
C LEU A 257 12.84 18.36 -2.59
N HIS A 258 11.81 18.69 -1.82
CA HIS A 258 10.54 19.11 -2.41
C HIS A 258 10.65 20.44 -3.16
N VAL A 259 11.48 21.40 -2.69
CA VAL A 259 11.79 22.63 -3.45
C VAL A 259 12.49 22.28 -4.76
N ALA A 260 13.47 21.36 -4.75
CA ALA A 260 14.16 20.91 -5.95
C ALA A 260 13.22 20.27 -6.98
N ILE A 261 12.28 19.43 -6.51
CA ILE A 261 11.23 18.82 -7.33
C ILE A 261 10.30 19.87 -7.93
N ASN A 262 9.90 20.87 -7.14
CA ASN A 262 9.06 21.98 -7.60
C ASN A 262 9.77 22.81 -8.69
N ILE A 263 11.06 23.11 -8.50
CA ILE A 263 11.89 23.79 -9.50
C ILE A 263 11.97 22.95 -10.77
N LEU A 264 12.26 21.64 -10.66
CA LEU A 264 12.35 20.73 -11.80
C LEU A 264 11.04 20.69 -12.60
N ASN A 265 9.89 20.56 -11.92
CA ASN A 265 8.58 20.60 -12.57
C ASN A 265 8.30 21.96 -13.25
N ALA A 266 8.69 23.07 -12.62
CA ALA A 266 8.49 24.41 -13.15
C ALA A 266 9.32 24.67 -14.42
N VAL A 267 10.65 24.43 -14.37
CA VAL A 267 11.54 24.66 -15.53
C VAL A 267 11.22 23.71 -16.69
N SER A 268 10.64 22.54 -16.39
CA SER A 268 10.19 21.58 -17.40
C SER A 268 8.85 21.95 -18.04
N GLY A 269 8.09 22.86 -17.42
CA GLY A 269 6.77 23.29 -17.89
C GLY A 269 5.64 22.30 -17.56
N ASN A 270 5.74 21.62 -16.42
CA ASN A 270 4.80 20.60 -15.96
C ASN A 270 3.62 21.17 -15.15
N LEU A 271 3.77 22.41 -14.61
CA LEU A 271 2.70 23.09 -13.87
C LEU A 271 1.47 23.29 -14.76
N GLY A 272 0.30 22.92 -14.25
CA GLY A 272 -0.96 22.94 -14.98
C GLY A 272 -1.09 21.86 -16.07
N LYS A 273 -0.12 20.93 -16.22
CA LYS A 273 -0.17 19.79 -17.15
C LYS A 273 -0.19 18.45 -16.42
N THR A 274 0.76 18.23 -15.53
CA THR A 274 0.87 17.02 -14.70
C THR A 274 0.86 17.33 -13.22
N VAL A 275 1.10 18.59 -12.83
CA VAL A 275 1.05 19.07 -11.44
C VAL A 275 -0.03 20.12 -11.33
N PHE A 276 -1.06 19.87 -10.51
CA PHE A 276 -2.24 20.73 -10.35
C PHE A 276 -2.43 21.12 -8.90
N PHE A 277 -2.62 22.43 -8.65
CA PHE A 277 -3.04 22.95 -7.37
C PHE A 277 -4.55 23.23 -7.37
N HIS A 278 -5.17 23.11 -6.20
CA HIS A 278 -6.60 23.24 -6.03
C HIS A 278 -6.93 24.37 -5.05
N ASP A 279 -8.13 24.92 -5.18
CA ASP A 279 -8.68 25.80 -4.17
C ASP A 279 -9.33 24.94 -3.07
N GLN A 280 -8.64 24.81 -1.97
CA GLN A 280 -9.08 24.03 -0.81
C GLN A 280 -8.50 24.63 0.47
N PRO A 281 -9.18 24.45 1.62
CA PRO A 281 -8.62 24.84 2.91
C PRO A 281 -7.31 24.13 3.19
N ALA A 282 -6.38 24.84 3.83
CA ALA A 282 -5.12 24.24 4.25
C ALA A 282 -5.36 23.00 5.14
N PRO A 283 -4.70 21.88 4.88
CA PRO A 283 -4.78 20.71 5.74
C PRO A 283 -4.21 21.04 7.14
N GLU A 284 -4.55 20.22 8.12
CA GLU A 284 -4.05 20.37 9.48
C GLU A 284 -2.52 20.24 9.53
N ASN A 285 -1.86 20.98 10.42
CA ASN A 285 -0.42 20.89 10.62
C ASN A 285 -0.06 19.61 11.37
N THR A 286 0.72 18.74 10.72
CA THR A 286 1.18 17.44 11.24
C THR A 286 2.66 17.42 11.57
N SER A 287 3.29 18.60 11.73
CA SER A 287 4.71 18.69 12.07
C SER A 287 5.03 17.96 13.36
N HIS A 288 6.08 17.13 13.35
CA HIS A 288 6.59 16.46 14.54
C HIS A 288 7.14 17.45 15.58
N HIS A 289 7.46 18.68 15.17
CA HIS A 289 7.79 19.74 16.12
C HIS A 289 6.66 19.99 17.13
N ASN A 290 5.40 19.96 16.69
CA ASN A 290 4.25 20.10 17.58
C ASN A 290 4.14 18.95 18.59
N LEU A 291 4.57 17.77 18.18
CA LEU A 291 4.58 16.59 19.03
C LEU A 291 5.73 16.65 20.06
N VAL A 292 6.92 17.07 19.64
CA VAL A 292 8.04 17.30 20.56
C VAL A 292 7.67 18.40 21.57
N GLN A 293 7.03 19.47 21.12
CA GLN A 293 6.53 20.53 22.01
C GLN A 293 5.47 19.98 22.99
N LEU A 294 4.61 19.04 22.54
CA LEU A 294 3.69 18.37 23.45
C LEU A 294 4.44 17.57 24.53
N ILE A 295 5.47 16.84 24.16
CA ILE A 295 6.29 16.06 25.11
C ILE A 295 6.91 17.00 26.15
N GLU A 296 7.51 18.10 25.73
CA GLU A 296 8.05 19.15 26.63
C GLU A 296 6.98 19.76 27.54
N ASP A 297 5.77 20.01 27.02
CA ASP A 297 4.65 20.53 27.79
C ASP A 297 4.13 19.52 28.83
N LEU A 298 4.16 18.21 28.52
CA LEU A 298 3.85 17.12 29.45
C LEU A 298 4.89 17.03 30.56
N GLU A 299 6.17 17.06 30.22
CA GLU A 299 7.28 17.03 31.18
C GLU A 299 7.25 18.26 32.12
N ALA A 300 6.85 19.40 31.57
CA ALA A 300 6.71 20.65 32.34
C ALA A 300 5.41 20.73 33.17
N GLY A 301 4.55 19.73 33.15
CA GLY A 301 3.26 19.73 33.87
C GLY A 301 2.25 20.77 33.35
N LYS A 302 2.36 21.22 32.12
CA LYS A 302 1.43 22.20 31.52
C LYS A 302 0.17 21.54 30.95
N VAL A 303 0.15 20.24 30.82
CA VAL A 303 -1.00 19.45 30.35
C VAL A 303 -1.55 18.64 31.51
N GLU A 304 -2.79 18.89 31.90
CA GLU A 304 -3.46 18.18 33.00
C GLU A 304 -4.29 17.00 32.50
N LEU A 305 -4.72 17.02 31.23
CA LEU A 305 -5.46 15.95 30.59
C LEU A 305 -4.97 15.75 29.15
N LEU A 306 -4.51 14.55 28.85
CA LEU A 306 -4.21 14.12 27.50
C LEU A 306 -5.28 13.14 27.00
N ILE A 307 -5.86 13.40 25.86
CA ILE A 307 -6.79 12.50 25.17
C ILE A 307 -6.08 11.97 23.92
N VAL A 308 -6.08 10.65 23.72
CA VAL A 308 -5.44 10.00 22.58
C VAL A 308 -6.46 9.13 21.86
N ASP A 309 -6.54 9.28 20.52
CA ASP A 309 -7.37 8.39 19.69
C ASP A 309 -6.64 7.06 19.37
N ASP A 310 -6.92 6.45 18.20
CA ASP A 310 -6.20 5.26 17.71
C ASP A 310 -4.73 5.53 17.32
N SER A 311 -4.18 6.71 17.58
CA SER A 311 -2.77 7.02 17.33
C SER A 311 -1.86 6.27 18.30
N ASP A 312 -0.71 5.83 17.78
CA ASP A 312 0.24 5.02 18.55
C ASP A 312 1.66 5.62 18.53
N PRO A 313 1.86 6.79 19.17
CA PRO A 313 3.17 7.45 19.20
C PRO A 313 4.25 6.64 19.94
N LEU A 314 3.89 5.80 20.90
CA LEU A 314 4.88 4.94 21.60
C LEU A 314 5.54 3.95 20.65
N HIS A 315 4.79 3.37 19.73
CA HIS A 315 5.35 2.45 18.74
C HIS A 315 6.01 3.18 17.57
N ALA A 316 5.38 4.26 17.10
CA ALA A 316 5.72 4.89 15.82
C ALA A 316 6.87 5.90 15.91
N LEU A 317 7.27 6.34 17.10
CA LEU A 317 8.34 7.33 17.27
C LEU A 317 9.64 6.70 17.76
N PRO A 318 10.79 7.33 17.48
CA PRO A 318 12.04 6.98 18.14
C PRO A 318 11.93 7.06 19.68
N ASN A 319 12.50 6.09 20.38
CA ASN A 319 12.54 6.12 21.85
C ASN A 319 13.24 7.38 22.40
N SER A 320 14.16 7.95 21.63
CA SER A 320 14.86 9.20 21.95
C SER A 320 13.94 10.43 22.05
N THR A 321 12.67 10.32 21.63
CA THR A 321 11.66 11.39 21.85
C THR A 321 11.23 11.54 23.31
N GLY A 322 11.40 10.49 24.14
CA GLY A 322 10.98 10.51 25.54
C GLY A 322 9.47 10.39 25.78
N VAL A 323 8.69 10.09 24.76
CA VAL A 323 7.21 10.08 24.85
C VAL A 323 6.68 9.16 25.95
N LYS A 324 7.32 8.00 26.17
CA LYS A 324 6.91 7.03 27.21
C LYS A 324 7.00 7.62 28.63
N GLU A 325 8.08 8.34 28.91
CA GLU A 325 8.25 8.97 30.24
C GLU A 325 7.35 10.20 30.40
N ALA A 326 7.17 10.96 29.33
CA ALA A 326 6.30 12.14 29.33
C ALA A 326 4.82 11.80 29.63
N LEU A 327 4.31 10.68 29.10
CA LEU A 327 2.94 10.21 29.36
C LEU A 327 2.64 9.96 30.85
N LYS A 328 3.65 9.61 31.65
CA LYS A 328 3.48 9.37 33.11
C LYS A 328 3.17 10.65 33.90
N ASN A 329 3.35 11.83 33.31
CA ASN A 329 3.20 13.10 34.00
C ASN A 329 1.81 13.72 33.90
N THR A 330 0.87 13.04 33.22
CA THR A 330 -0.50 13.56 33.02
C THR A 330 -1.51 12.43 33.06
N PHE A 331 -2.76 12.76 33.37
CA PHE A 331 -3.85 11.79 33.25
C PHE A 331 -4.19 11.60 31.77
N THR A 332 -4.06 10.36 31.29
CA THR A 332 -4.26 10.02 29.88
C THR A 332 -5.54 9.24 29.68
N VAL A 333 -6.39 9.70 28.76
CA VAL A 333 -7.60 9.03 28.31
C VAL A 333 -7.41 8.51 26.89
N SER A 334 -7.58 7.22 26.67
CA SER A 334 -7.57 6.60 25.34
C SER A 334 -8.98 6.42 24.81
N LEU A 335 -9.23 6.89 23.60
CA LEU A 335 -10.43 6.67 22.81
C LEU A 335 -10.10 5.75 21.61
N ALA A 336 -9.40 4.66 21.87
CA ALA A 336 -8.99 3.70 20.84
C ALA A 336 -10.01 2.58 20.68
N SER A 337 -10.15 2.05 19.46
CA SER A 337 -10.97 0.89 19.17
C SER A 337 -10.27 -0.43 19.48
N GLN A 338 -8.95 -0.46 19.33
CA GLN A 338 -8.10 -1.63 19.55
C GLN A 338 -6.96 -1.31 20.52
N LYS A 339 -6.49 -2.32 21.24
CA LYS A 339 -5.26 -2.19 22.00
C LYS A 339 -4.10 -1.80 21.08
N ASN A 340 -3.30 -0.87 21.55
CA ASN A 340 -2.01 -0.49 20.97
C ASN A 340 -1.06 -0.09 22.10
N ASP A 341 0.23 0.08 21.77
CA ASP A 341 1.24 0.33 22.79
C ASP A 341 0.94 1.58 23.64
N THR A 342 0.43 2.65 22.99
CA THR A 342 0.03 3.89 23.68
C THR A 342 -1.27 3.71 24.49
N SER A 343 -2.30 3.07 23.92
CA SER A 343 -3.56 2.91 24.64
C SER A 343 -3.42 2.03 25.88
N SER A 344 -2.47 1.09 25.85
CA SER A 344 -2.19 0.19 26.98
C SER A 344 -1.52 0.89 28.17
N GLU A 345 -0.86 2.02 27.95
CA GLU A 345 -0.30 2.88 29.00
C GLU A 345 -1.29 3.94 29.52
N ALA A 346 -2.48 4.10 28.91
CA ALA A 346 -3.46 5.10 29.30
C ALA A 346 -4.13 4.76 30.66
N ASP A 347 -4.37 5.78 31.51
CA ASP A 347 -5.05 5.64 32.80
C ASP A 347 -6.50 5.20 32.63
N LEU A 348 -7.21 5.85 31.71
CA LEU A 348 -8.61 5.55 31.37
C LEU A 348 -8.72 5.15 29.90
N GLN A 349 -9.24 3.97 29.62
CA GLN A 349 -9.53 3.48 28.28
C GLN A 349 -11.04 3.45 28.09
N LEU A 350 -11.55 4.21 27.13
CA LEU A 350 -12.96 4.22 26.72
C LEU A 350 -13.03 3.67 25.26
N PRO A 351 -13.59 2.47 25.07
CA PRO A 351 -13.55 1.81 23.77
C PRO A 351 -14.37 2.55 22.73
N ALA A 352 -13.73 2.84 21.59
CA ALA A 352 -14.35 3.51 20.46
C ALA A 352 -14.90 2.52 19.44
N LEU A 353 -15.97 2.95 18.74
CA LEU A 353 -16.49 2.25 17.56
C LEU A 353 -15.47 2.31 16.41
N THR A 354 -15.53 1.32 15.54
CA THR A 354 -14.79 1.31 14.28
C THR A 354 -15.52 2.14 13.21
N ASP A 355 -14.83 2.40 12.11
CA ASP A 355 -15.39 3.15 10.96
C ASP A 355 -16.62 2.47 10.32
N TYR A 356 -16.79 1.16 10.48
CA TYR A 356 -17.98 0.44 9.99
C TYR A 356 -19.22 0.63 10.85
N GLU A 357 -19.02 1.04 12.11
CA GLU A 357 -20.06 1.17 13.13
C GLU A 357 -20.44 2.62 13.42
N SER A 358 -19.73 3.60 12.86
CA SER A 358 -19.87 5.02 13.22
C SER A 358 -20.09 5.92 12.01
N TRP A 359 -20.78 7.06 12.24
CA TRP A 359 -20.91 8.14 11.29
C TRP A 359 -19.59 8.91 11.14
N GLY A 360 -19.37 9.51 9.98
CA GLY A 360 -18.22 10.36 9.71
C GLY A 360 -18.28 10.92 8.30
N ASP A 361 -17.39 11.84 8.00
CA ASP A 361 -17.17 12.33 6.64
C ASP A 361 -15.70 12.66 6.43
N ALA A 362 -15.33 12.93 5.17
CA ALA A 362 -13.97 13.33 4.83
C ALA A 362 -13.96 14.16 3.54
N PHE A 363 -13.17 15.21 3.54
CA PHE A 363 -12.97 16.09 2.39
C PHE A 363 -11.51 16.03 1.94
N PRO A 364 -11.10 14.93 1.28
CA PRO A 364 -9.69 14.65 1.01
C PRO A 364 -9.05 15.58 -0.02
N ARG A 365 -9.85 16.23 -0.84
CA ARG A 365 -9.42 17.26 -1.82
C ARG A 365 -10.59 18.06 -2.34
N SER A 366 -10.31 19.17 -3.03
CA SER A 366 -11.31 19.99 -3.72
C SER A 366 -12.21 19.13 -4.61
N GLY A 367 -13.52 19.36 -4.53
CA GLY A 367 -14.54 18.64 -5.30
C GLY A 367 -14.90 17.24 -4.79
N VAL A 368 -14.31 16.78 -3.68
CA VAL A 368 -14.64 15.46 -3.09
C VAL A 368 -15.03 15.64 -1.63
N ARG A 369 -16.32 15.45 -1.36
CA ARG A 369 -16.89 15.43 -0.01
C ARG A 369 -17.54 14.06 0.18
N SER A 370 -16.86 13.17 0.91
CA SER A 370 -17.32 11.79 1.14
C SER A 370 -18.07 11.72 2.46
N ILE A 371 -19.11 10.90 2.51
CA ILE A 371 -19.82 10.58 3.74
C ILE A 371 -19.66 9.09 4.07
N ARG A 372 -19.58 8.80 5.35
CA ARG A 372 -19.57 7.46 5.90
C ARG A 372 -20.77 7.30 6.82
N GLN A 373 -21.64 6.35 6.50
CA GLN A 373 -22.72 5.92 7.37
C GLN A 373 -22.37 4.56 8.00
N PRO A 374 -22.84 4.25 9.22
CA PRO A 374 -22.70 2.91 9.79
C PRO A 374 -23.32 1.88 8.84
N VAL A 375 -22.61 0.82 8.55
CA VAL A 375 -23.12 -0.29 7.72
C VAL A 375 -23.77 -1.38 8.55
N MET A 376 -23.64 -1.29 9.87
CA MET A 376 -24.21 -2.24 10.84
C MET A 376 -24.34 -1.58 12.21
N ALA A 377 -25.12 -2.20 13.08
CA ALA A 377 -25.14 -1.88 14.49
C ALA A 377 -23.78 -2.28 15.13
N PRO A 378 -23.38 -1.63 16.25
CA PRO A 378 -22.19 -2.00 16.99
C PRO A 378 -22.15 -3.51 17.30
N VAL A 379 -20.97 -4.11 17.17
CA VAL A 379 -20.77 -5.52 17.50
C VAL A 379 -21.03 -5.71 18.99
N SER A 380 -22.03 -6.52 19.32
CA SER A 380 -22.57 -6.66 20.69
C SER A 380 -21.58 -7.20 21.74
N LEU A 381 -20.45 -7.78 21.31
CA LEU A 381 -19.37 -8.23 22.20
C LEU A 381 -18.52 -7.10 22.76
N PHE A 382 -18.63 -5.90 22.16
CA PHE A 382 -17.86 -4.74 22.56
C PHE A 382 -18.79 -3.64 23.09
N GLU A 383 -18.56 -3.21 24.31
CA GLU A 383 -19.27 -2.07 24.90
C GLU A 383 -18.66 -0.76 24.38
N ALA A 384 -18.61 -0.54 23.06
CA ALA A 384 -17.98 0.60 22.44
C ALA A 384 -19.00 1.69 22.10
N LYS A 385 -18.55 2.97 22.12
CA LYS A 385 -19.35 4.14 21.71
C LYS A 385 -18.61 4.95 20.63
N ALA A 386 -19.34 5.73 19.85
CA ALA A 386 -18.69 6.66 18.95
C ALA A 386 -17.83 7.65 19.75
N ARG A 387 -16.60 7.85 19.32
CA ARG A 387 -15.64 8.73 19.96
C ARG A 387 -16.23 10.14 20.14
N GLU A 388 -16.85 10.64 19.08
CA GLU A 388 -17.45 11.97 19.02
C GLU A 388 -18.66 12.10 19.97
N ASP A 389 -19.44 11.04 20.16
CA ASP A 389 -20.56 11.03 21.13
C ASP A 389 -20.05 11.06 22.58
N VAL A 390 -18.98 10.34 22.89
CA VAL A 390 -18.31 10.40 24.21
C VAL A 390 -17.80 11.82 24.50
N MET A 391 -17.19 12.45 23.50
CA MET A 391 -16.69 13.83 23.62
C MET A 391 -17.82 14.85 23.71
N LEU A 392 -18.89 14.68 22.93
CA LEU A 392 -20.08 15.52 22.98
C LEU A 392 -20.75 15.48 24.36
N ALA A 393 -20.89 14.27 24.91
CA ALA A 393 -21.45 14.10 26.25
C ALA A 393 -20.58 14.81 27.33
N ALA A 394 -19.25 14.71 27.18
CA ALA A 394 -18.32 15.39 28.10
C ALA A 394 -18.38 16.92 27.96
N ALA A 395 -18.46 17.47 26.75
CA ALA A 395 -18.61 18.90 26.53
C ALA A 395 -19.90 19.47 27.16
N LYS A 396 -21.03 18.75 27.01
CA LYS A 396 -22.31 19.10 27.62
C LYS A 396 -22.30 19.03 29.15
N ALA A 397 -21.51 18.13 29.72
CA ALA A 397 -21.32 18.03 31.17
C ALA A 397 -20.57 19.25 31.73
N VAL A 398 -19.61 19.79 30.98
CA VAL A 398 -18.83 20.99 31.34
C VAL A 398 -19.64 22.25 31.05
N ASN A 399 -20.27 22.32 29.89
CA ASN A 399 -21.09 23.47 29.46
C ASN A 399 -22.43 22.98 28.88
N PRO A 400 -23.52 22.96 29.68
CA PRO A 400 -24.82 22.42 29.26
C PRO A 400 -25.45 23.16 28.06
N GLU A 401 -25.09 24.43 27.83
CA GLU A 401 -25.58 25.21 26.70
C GLU A 401 -24.82 24.91 25.39
N SER A 402 -23.71 24.17 25.47
CA SER A 402 -22.94 23.80 24.29
C SER A 402 -23.67 22.77 23.44
N PHE A 403 -23.49 22.84 22.13
CA PHE A 403 -24.11 21.94 21.16
C PHE A 403 -25.63 21.84 21.29
N GLU A 404 -26.29 23.01 21.50
CA GLU A 404 -27.75 23.07 21.59
C GLU A 404 -28.41 22.50 20.31
N GLY A 405 -29.45 21.66 20.51
CA GLY A 405 -30.17 21.00 19.43
C GLY A 405 -29.41 19.83 18.77
N ILE A 406 -28.21 19.48 19.24
CA ILE A 406 -27.44 18.35 18.76
C ILE A 406 -27.54 17.20 19.78
N SER A 407 -28.15 16.07 19.40
CA SER A 407 -28.31 14.90 20.29
C SER A 407 -27.08 13.98 20.26
N ASP A 408 -26.56 13.74 19.09
CA ASP A 408 -25.42 12.85 18.80
C ASP A 408 -24.57 13.42 17.64
N TYR A 409 -23.49 12.73 17.30
CA TYR A 409 -22.58 13.17 16.24
C TYR A 409 -23.22 13.10 14.85
N ARG A 410 -24.19 12.21 14.62
CA ARG A 410 -24.96 12.17 13.38
C ARG A 410 -25.75 13.47 13.16
N ASP A 411 -26.39 14.00 14.22
CA ASP A 411 -27.10 15.27 14.15
C ASP A 411 -26.15 16.41 13.81
N PHE A 412 -24.92 16.38 14.36
CA PHE A 412 -23.87 17.35 14.04
C PHE A 412 -23.49 17.28 12.56
N ILE A 413 -23.20 16.09 12.03
CA ILE A 413 -22.90 15.92 10.61
C ILE A 413 -24.07 16.39 9.74
N ARG A 414 -25.32 16.06 10.09
CA ARG A 414 -26.49 16.50 9.33
C ARG A 414 -26.60 18.02 9.27
N LYS A 415 -26.32 18.71 10.38
CA LYS A 415 -26.27 20.17 10.42
C LYS A 415 -25.20 20.72 9.48
N GLU A 416 -24.00 20.17 9.52
CA GLU A 416 -22.93 20.61 8.63
C GLU A 416 -23.24 20.33 7.14
N TRP A 417 -23.88 19.21 6.82
CA TRP A 417 -24.30 18.90 5.46
C TRP A 417 -25.48 19.77 4.99
N GLN A 418 -26.27 20.36 5.89
CA GLN A 418 -27.24 21.42 5.54
C GLN A 418 -26.51 22.69 5.09
N ASN A 419 -25.44 23.08 5.79
CA ASN A 419 -24.60 24.21 5.39
C ASN A 419 -23.98 23.95 4.01
N ILE A 420 -23.45 22.74 3.79
CA ILE A 420 -22.91 22.33 2.49
C ILE A 420 -23.95 22.38 1.38
N GLN A 421 -25.19 21.95 1.62
CA GLN A 421 -26.27 22.05 0.64
C GLN A 421 -26.50 23.51 0.24
N GLN A 422 -26.58 24.43 1.22
CA GLN A 422 -26.78 25.87 0.97
C GLN A 422 -25.63 26.45 0.12
N ASP A 423 -24.37 26.09 0.44
CA ASP A 423 -23.17 26.53 -0.30
C ASP A 423 -23.17 26.06 -1.74
N THR A 424 -23.71 24.87 -2.01
CA THR A 424 -23.80 24.32 -3.38
C THR A 424 -24.93 24.93 -4.20
N GLY A 425 -25.83 25.65 -3.55
CA GLY A 425 -27.02 26.25 -4.20
C GLY A 425 -28.11 25.23 -4.55
N ASP A 426 -28.02 23.99 -4.02
CA ASP A 426 -29.06 22.97 -4.18
C ASP A 426 -30.33 23.42 -3.39
N ARG A 427 -31.43 23.55 -4.11
CA ARG A 427 -32.71 24.04 -3.55
C ARG A 427 -33.69 22.91 -3.22
N SER A 428 -33.29 21.65 -3.32
CA SER A 428 -34.13 20.52 -2.94
C SER A 428 -34.40 20.52 -1.43
N HIS A 429 -35.43 19.79 -1.00
CA HIS A 429 -35.63 19.58 0.44
C HIS A 429 -34.43 18.83 1.00
N PHE A 430 -33.96 19.21 2.20
CA PHE A 430 -32.72 18.63 2.77
C PHE A 430 -32.75 17.12 2.84
N ASP A 431 -33.88 16.50 3.20
CA ASP A 431 -33.93 15.03 3.28
C ASP A 431 -33.76 14.34 1.92
N GLN A 432 -34.19 14.97 0.83
CA GLN A 432 -33.95 14.45 -0.52
C GLN A 432 -32.47 14.56 -0.90
N PHE A 433 -31.87 15.71 -0.63
CA PHE A 433 -30.43 15.91 -0.80
C PHE A 433 -29.64 14.91 0.05
N TRP A 434 -30.00 14.73 1.31
CA TRP A 434 -29.34 13.82 2.23
C TRP A 434 -29.37 12.35 1.76
N VAL A 435 -30.57 11.85 1.36
CA VAL A 435 -30.71 10.49 0.82
C VAL A 435 -29.82 10.30 -0.39
N LYS A 436 -29.80 11.23 -1.33
CA LYS A 436 -28.95 11.18 -2.51
C LYS A 436 -27.45 11.10 -2.13
N VAL A 437 -27.01 11.93 -1.19
CA VAL A 437 -25.63 11.92 -0.69
C VAL A 437 -25.26 10.56 -0.08
N LEU A 438 -26.19 9.94 0.68
CA LEU A 438 -25.96 8.61 1.25
C LEU A 438 -25.89 7.52 0.18
N GLU A 439 -26.75 7.56 -0.83
CA GLU A 439 -26.77 6.60 -1.94
C GLU A 439 -25.48 6.67 -2.78
N GLU A 440 -25.00 7.89 -3.07
CA GLU A 440 -23.79 8.10 -3.84
C GLU A 440 -22.50 7.92 -3.00
N GLY A 441 -22.61 7.98 -1.66
CA GLY A 441 -21.47 7.96 -0.72
C GLY A 441 -20.74 9.30 -0.61
N GLY A 442 -21.39 10.39 -1.00
CA GLY A 442 -20.87 11.75 -0.91
C GLY A 442 -21.37 12.68 -2.00
N LEU A 443 -20.74 13.85 -2.05
CA LEU A 443 -20.97 14.88 -3.07
C LEU A 443 -19.68 15.05 -3.89
N PHE A 444 -19.77 14.80 -5.19
CA PHE A 444 -18.62 14.79 -6.08
C PHE A 444 -18.78 15.83 -7.20
N SER A 445 -17.82 16.72 -7.30
CA SER A 445 -17.80 17.79 -8.30
C SER A 445 -16.42 17.93 -8.94
N LYS A 446 -16.33 18.72 -10.00
CA LYS A 446 -15.02 19.04 -10.58
C LYS A 446 -14.22 19.91 -9.61
N PRO A 447 -12.93 19.62 -9.42
CA PRO A 447 -12.08 20.42 -8.54
C PRO A 447 -11.86 21.82 -9.11
N ASN A 448 -11.80 22.81 -8.24
CA ASN A 448 -11.41 24.18 -8.60
C ASN A 448 -9.89 24.25 -8.69
N LEU A 449 -9.38 24.46 -9.91
CA LEU A 449 -7.94 24.52 -10.18
C LEU A 449 -7.43 25.94 -9.88
N LYS A 450 -6.26 26.02 -9.23
CA LYS A 450 -5.47 27.23 -9.07
C LYS A 450 -4.32 27.25 -10.07
N SER A 451 -4.13 28.39 -10.75
CA SER A 451 -2.92 28.64 -11.51
C SER A 451 -1.80 29.10 -10.57
N VAL A 452 -0.65 28.46 -10.66
CA VAL A 452 0.52 28.80 -9.88
C VAL A 452 1.71 29.05 -10.79
N SER A 453 2.63 29.88 -10.33
CA SER A 453 3.92 30.13 -10.97
C SER A 453 5.03 30.08 -9.93
N LEU A 454 6.23 29.68 -10.36
CA LEU A 454 7.39 29.61 -9.47
C LEU A 454 7.78 31.03 -9.05
N LYS A 455 7.88 31.25 -7.73
CA LYS A 455 8.27 32.51 -7.13
C LYS A 455 9.79 32.66 -7.05
N ASN A 456 10.24 33.92 -6.96
CA ASN A 456 11.67 34.22 -6.83
C ASN A 456 12.30 33.68 -5.55
N GLU A 457 11.52 33.51 -4.50
CA GLU A 457 11.94 32.93 -3.22
C GLU A 457 12.52 31.52 -3.36
N ALA A 458 12.13 30.78 -4.39
CA ALA A 458 12.72 29.48 -4.70
C ALA A 458 14.24 29.55 -4.99
N SER A 459 14.75 30.71 -5.47
CA SER A 459 16.18 30.91 -5.68
C SER A 459 16.98 31.11 -4.39
N GLN A 460 16.31 31.34 -3.29
CA GLN A 460 16.94 31.50 -1.97
C GLN A 460 17.18 30.16 -1.27
N LEU A 461 16.84 29.04 -1.93
CA LEU A 461 17.10 27.71 -1.40
C LEU A 461 18.57 27.57 -1.01
N LYS A 462 18.80 27.35 0.26
CA LYS A 462 20.07 26.83 0.77
C LYS A 462 19.83 25.36 1.04
N LEU A 463 20.44 24.51 0.21
CA LEU A 463 20.30 23.06 0.42
C LEU A 463 20.83 22.72 1.82
N ALA A 464 19.95 22.21 2.67
CA ALA A 464 20.36 21.75 3.99
C ALA A 464 21.37 20.59 3.83
N GLU A 465 22.39 20.59 4.64
CA GLU A 465 23.36 19.50 4.67
C GLU A 465 22.70 18.21 5.17
N THR A 466 22.92 17.13 4.45
CA THR A 466 22.43 15.82 4.87
C THR A 466 23.27 15.32 6.02
N LYS A 467 22.67 15.23 7.20
CA LYS A 467 23.33 14.74 8.41
C LYS A 467 23.04 13.25 8.58
N ILE A 468 24.02 12.41 8.27
CA ILE A 468 23.97 10.97 8.53
C ILE A 468 25.11 10.65 9.49
N SER A 469 24.78 10.44 10.77
CA SER A 469 25.75 10.26 11.85
C SER A 469 26.09 8.80 12.12
N GLY A 470 27.22 8.53 12.76
CA GLY A 470 27.62 7.20 13.21
C GLY A 470 28.55 6.46 12.25
N THR A 471 28.75 5.19 12.52
CA THR A 471 29.66 4.27 11.80
C THR A 471 28.88 3.09 11.19
N GLY A 472 29.46 2.43 10.19
CA GLY A 472 28.82 1.32 9.50
C GLY A 472 28.09 1.73 8.24
N LEU A 473 26.96 1.09 7.93
CA LEU A 473 26.13 1.36 6.75
C LEU A 473 25.00 2.32 7.07
N THR A 474 24.61 3.13 6.09
CA THR A 474 23.44 4.03 6.23
C THR A 474 22.18 3.22 6.50
N LEU A 475 21.48 3.50 7.60
CA LEU A 475 20.22 2.88 7.96
C LEU A 475 19.06 3.60 7.25
N ILE A 476 18.30 2.84 6.47
CA ILE A 476 17.11 3.32 5.75
C ILE A 476 15.89 2.61 6.35
N PRO A 477 15.14 3.24 7.24
CA PRO A 477 13.82 2.76 7.60
C PRO A 477 12.87 2.87 6.40
N THR A 478 12.24 1.75 6.02
CA THR A 478 11.26 1.70 4.93
C THR A 478 9.87 1.47 5.50
N THR A 479 8.83 1.71 4.72
CA THR A 479 7.48 1.36 5.14
C THR A 479 7.08 0.00 4.60
N SER A 480 6.40 -0.79 5.43
CA SER A 480 5.72 -1.98 4.97
C SER A 480 4.41 -1.61 4.26
N LEU A 481 4.16 -2.18 3.09
CA LEU A 481 2.88 -2.05 2.39
C LEU A 481 1.70 -2.46 3.28
N PHE A 482 1.88 -3.48 4.12
CA PHE A 482 0.83 -4.06 4.93
C PHE A 482 0.73 -3.42 6.31
N HIS A 483 1.86 -3.17 6.95
CA HIS A 483 1.87 -2.70 8.34
C HIS A 483 1.80 -1.17 8.44
N GLY A 484 2.32 -0.43 7.45
CA GLY A 484 2.31 1.03 7.44
C GLY A 484 3.13 1.61 8.61
N ASP A 485 2.46 2.32 9.49
CA ASP A 485 3.02 2.89 10.72
C ASP A 485 2.91 1.97 11.96
N GLY A 486 2.57 0.70 11.76
CA GLY A 486 2.38 -0.33 12.80
C GLY A 486 0.92 -0.79 12.94
N ARG A 487 -0.05 0.04 12.57
CA ARG A 487 -1.48 -0.30 12.72
C ARG A 487 -1.90 -1.58 11.99
N GLY A 488 -1.27 -1.88 10.84
CA GLY A 488 -1.55 -3.07 10.06
C GLY A 488 -1.05 -4.36 10.69
N ALA A 489 -0.04 -4.32 11.56
CA ALA A 489 0.50 -5.49 12.24
C ALA A 489 -0.51 -6.19 13.17
N ARG A 490 -1.53 -5.46 13.64
CA ARG A 490 -2.61 -5.99 14.45
C ARG A 490 -3.66 -6.79 13.66
N ASN A 491 -3.45 -6.97 12.35
CA ASN A 491 -4.38 -7.64 11.46
C ASN A 491 -3.81 -8.98 10.97
N PRO A 492 -4.44 -10.13 11.30
CA PRO A 492 -3.92 -11.45 10.95
C PRO A 492 -3.69 -11.70 9.46
N TRP A 493 -4.58 -11.20 8.58
CA TRP A 493 -4.38 -11.34 7.14
C TRP A 493 -3.15 -10.58 6.65
N LEU A 494 -2.90 -9.38 7.21
CA LEU A 494 -1.76 -8.58 6.81
C LEU A 494 -0.42 -9.12 7.34
N GLN A 495 -0.45 -9.85 8.45
CA GLN A 495 0.72 -10.59 8.95
C GLN A 495 1.06 -11.81 8.08
N GLU A 496 0.04 -12.48 7.52
CA GLU A 496 0.24 -13.74 6.80
C GLU A 496 0.43 -13.57 5.28
N VAL A 497 0.01 -12.43 4.71
CA VAL A 497 0.25 -12.15 3.30
C VAL A 497 1.74 -11.87 3.09
N PRO A 498 2.43 -12.62 2.19
CA PRO A 498 3.84 -12.40 1.95
C PRO A 498 4.14 -11.01 1.45
N ASP A 499 5.14 -10.36 2.04
CA ASP A 499 5.67 -9.11 1.52
C ASP A 499 6.08 -9.29 0.05
N PRO A 500 5.66 -8.41 -0.86
CA PRO A 500 5.86 -8.64 -2.28
C PRO A 500 7.33 -8.63 -2.71
N MET A 501 8.21 -7.94 -1.96
CA MET A 501 9.64 -7.87 -2.30
C MET A 501 10.46 -8.99 -1.65
N SER A 502 10.23 -9.28 -0.37
CA SER A 502 10.99 -10.28 0.39
C SER A 502 10.35 -11.66 0.46
N GLN A 503 9.04 -11.76 0.27
CA GLN A 503 8.21 -12.95 0.52
C GLN A 503 8.24 -13.43 1.98
N ILE A 504 8.62 -12.56 2.91
CA ILE A 504 8.63 -12.83 4.34
C ILE A 504 7.24 -12.57 4.93
N VAL A 505 6.85 -13.36 5.91
CA VAL A 505 5.60 -13.27 6.67
C VAL A 505 5.90 -13.30 8.16
N TRP A 506 5.06 -12.64 8.98
CA TRP A 506 5.10 -12.69 10.45
C TRP A 506 6.43 -12.25 11.07
N ASP A 507 7.20 -11.39 10.40
CA ASP A 507 8.51 -10.98 10.89
C ASP A 507 9.00 -9.65 10.31
N SER A 508 10.15 -9.18 10.80
CA SER A 508 10.98 -8.14 10.20
C SER A 508 12.21 -8.74 9.55
N TRP A 509 12.78 -8.02 8.60
CA TRP A 509 14.03 -8.39 7.93
C TRP A 509 14.91 -7.16 7.71
N MET A 510 16.20 -7.40 7.54
CA MET A 510 17.18 -6.40 7.17
C MET A 510 17.64 -6.62 5.74
N GLU A 511 17.35 -5.70 4.86
CA GLU A 511 17.78 -5.73 3.47
C GLU A 511 19.24 -5.24 3.34
N ILE A 512 20.05 -6.02 2.66
CA ILE A 512 21.45 -5.69 2.42
C ILE A 512 21.88 -6.09 1.02
N ASN A 513 22.73 -5.29 0.39
CA ASN A 513 23.30 -5.62 -0.91
C ASN A 513 24.18 -6.90 -0.79
N PRO A 514 23.99 -7.91 -1.67
CA PRO A 514 24.74 -9.17 -1.59
C PRO A 514 26.26 -9.02 -1.61
N ASP A 515 26.79 -8.06 -2.37
CA ASP A 515 28.24 -7.81 -2.43
C ASP A 515 28.76 -7.25 -1.11
N THR A 516 27.98 -6.36 -0.48
CA THR A 516 28.30 -5.78 0.84
C THR A 516 28.22 -6.86 1.91
N ALA A 517 27.15 -7.66 1.91
CA ALA A 517 26.95 -8.76 2.83
C ALA A 517 28.14 -9.76 2.79
N LYS A 518 28.56 -10.17 1.59
CA LYS A 518 29.72 -11.07 1.40
C LYS A 518 31.02 -10.49 1.97
N LYS A 519 31.27 -9.18 1.77
CA LYS A 519 32.46 -8.50 2.33
C LYS A 519 32.44 -8.47 3.85
N MET A 520 31.26 -8.39 4.46
CA MET A 520 31.06 -8.36 5.90
C MET A 520 30.89 -9.76 6.52
N GLY A 521 30.92 -10.82 5.73
CA GLY A 521 30.70 -12.19 6.20
C GLY A 521 29.26 -12.51 6.61
N ILE A 522 28.30 -11.71 6.16
CA ILE A 522 26.87 -11.88 6.43
C ILE A 522 26.29 -12.83 5.38
N LYS A 523 25.66 -13.90 5.84
CA LYS A 523 24.95 -14.86 4.96
C LYS A 523 23.49 -14.44 4.81
N ASP A 524 22.89 -14.78 3.66
CA ASP A 524 21.44 -14.66 3.51
C ASP A 524 20.72 -15.50 4.57
N ARG A 525 19.64 -14.94 5.14
CA ARG A 525 18.87 -15.54 6.25
C ARG A 525 19.63 -15.75 7.56
N SER A 526 20.80 -15.18 7.75
CA SER A 526 21.48 -15.16 9.05
C SER A 526 20.91 -14.07 9.95
N VAL A 527 21.05 -14.22 11.26
CA VAL A 527 20.68 -13.18 12.25
C VAL A 527 21.84 -12.20 12.39
N VAL A 528 21.53 -10.93 12.22
CA VAL A 528 22.48 -9.83 12.34
C VAL A 528 22.03 -8.87 13.43
N GLN A 529 22.93 -8.49 14.31
CA GLN A 529 22.72 -7.38 15.25
C GLN A 529 23.07 -6.07 14.54
N LEU A 530 22.10 -5.16 14.52
CA LEU A 530 22.29 -3.77 14.13
C LEU A 530 22.44 -2.92 15.37
N LYS A 531 23.44 -2.07 15.40
CA LYS A 531 23.72 -1.18 16.53
C LYS A 531 23.92 0.25 16.04
N THR A 532 23.27 1.20 16.74
CA THR A 532 23.45 2.65 16.59
C THR A 532 23.80 3.27 17.95
N SER A 533 23.94 4.58 18.01
CA SER A 533 24.07 5.31 19.29
C SER A 533 22.80 5.24 20.15
N GLN A 534 21.64 4.95 19.57
CA GLN A 534 20.34 4.92 20.26
C GLN A 534 19.99 3.54 20.84
N GLY A 535 20.54 2.47 20.26
CA GLY A 535 20.22 1.13 20.72
C GLY A 535 20.72 0.01 19.80
N SER A 536 20.20 -1.18 20.01
CA SER A 536 20.48 -2.32 19.14
C SER A 536 19.27 -3.22 18.98
N ILE A 537 19.12 -3.78 17.77
CA ILE A 537 18.12 -4.80 17.44
C ILE A 537 18.77 -5.98 16.74
N LYS A 538 18.08 -7.11 16.68
CA LYS A 538 18.49 -8.28 15.88
C LYS A 538 17.46 -8.53 14.78
N ALA A 539 17.91 -8.57 13.53
CA ALA A 539 17.05 -8.84 12.38
C ALA A 539 17.66 -9.89 11.46
N THR A 540 16.83 -10.55 10.69
CA THR A 540 17.27 -11.52 9.68
C THR A 540 17.77 -10.79 8.46
N ALA A 541 18.97 -11.13 7.99
CA ALA A 541 19.50 -10.62 6.74
C ALA A 541 18.75 -11.18 5.54
N PHE A 542 18.39 -10.30 4.64
CA PHE A 542 17.76 -10.60 3.35
C PHE A 542 18.58 -9.94 2.23
N TYR A 543 19.06 -10.75 1.28
CA TYR A 543 19.82 -10.25 0.15
C TYR A 543 18.93 -9.50 -0.82
N HIS A 544 19.02 -8.19 -0.83
CA HIS A 544 18.27 -7.30 -1.70
C HIS A 544 19.19 -6.70 -2.79
N PHE A 545 18.94 -7.06 -4.06
CA PHE A 545 19.78 -6.60 -5.18
C PHE A 545 19.53 -5.13 -5.54
N GLY A 546 18.40 -4.57 -5.13
CA GLY A 546 17.96 -3.20 -5.38
C GLY A 546 18.26 -2.23 -4.23
N ILE A 547 19.37 -2.39 -3.51
CA ILE A 547 19.78 -1.47 -2.46
C ILE A 547 21.22 -0.99 -2.69
N HIS A 548 21.47 0.27 -2.31
CA HIS A 548 22.80 0.88 -2.37
C HIS A 548 23.81 0.08 -1.52
N ARG A 549 25.06 -0.03 -1.99
CA ARG A 549 26.10 -0.82 -1.32
C ARG A 549 26.51 -0.29 0.05
N ASP A 550 26.32 1.01 0.32
CA ASP A 550 26.60 1.65 1.61
C ASP A 550 25.31 1.84 2.45
N ALA A 551 24.31 0.98 2.25
CA ALA A 551 23.04 1.08 2.97
C ALA A 551 22.50 -0.28 3.40
N VAL A 552 21.68 -0.26 4.46
CA VAL A 552 20.80 -1.33 4.90
C VAL A 552 19.41 -0.77 5.10
N ALA A 553 18.37 -1.56 4.82
CA ALA A 553 17.00 -1.12 5.03
C ALA A 553 16.24 -2.10 5.94
N ILE A 554 15.30 -1.56 6.73
CA ILE A 554 14.42 -2.34 7.61
C ILE A 554 13.02 -1.75 7.54
N PRO A 555 11.97 -2.57 7.31
CA PRO A 555 10.59 -2.10 7.33
C PRO A 555 10.14 -1.67 8.73
N ILE A 556 9.44 -0.55 8.80
CA ILE A 556 8.70 -0.05 9.97
C ILE A 556 7.41 -0.86 10.14
N GLY A 557 6.91 -0.98 11.38
CA GLY A 557 5.56 -1.42 11.66
C GLY A 557 5.44 -2.80 12.30
N GLN A 558 6.57 -3.43 12.66
CA GLN A 558 6.63 -4.63 13.49
C GLN A 558 7.36 -4.32 14.82
N GLY A 559 7.34 -5.26 15.75
CA GLY A 559 7.99 -5.11 17.06
C GLY A 559 7.13 -4.41 18.11
N HIS A 560 5.83 -4.70 18.10
CA HIS A 560 4.87 -4.29 19.13
C HIS A 560 5.08 -5.08 20.45
N GLU A 561 4.72 -4.46 21.57
CA GLU A 561 4.86 -5.02 22.90
C GLU A 561 3.51 -5.21 23.63
N ASN A 562 2.52 -4.33 23.38
CA ASN A 562 1.24 -4.30 24.08
C ASN A 562 0.04 -4.08 23.12
N SER A 563 0.13 -4.62 21.92
CA SER A 563 -0.89 -4.46 20.84
C SER A 563 -1.73 -5.72 20.61
N GLY A 564 -1.47 -6.79 21.38
CA GLY A 564 -2.21 -8.06 21.35
C GLY A 564 -1.53 -9.17 20.55
N ASP A 565 -2.05 -10.39 20.72
CA ASP A 565 -1.42 -11.66 20.29
C ASP A 565 -1.01 -11.75 18.82
N VAL A 566 -1.62 -10.95 17.96
CA VAL A 566 -1.33 -10.94 16.51
C VAL A 566 -0.12 -10.06 16.18
N ALA A 567 0.16 -9.04 17.00
CA ALA A 567 1.22 -8.08 16.77
C ALA A 567 2.43 -8.28 17.69
N ASP A 568 2.18 -8.65 18.95
CA ASP A 568 3.21 -8.72 19.97
C ASP A 568 4.19 -9.88 19.72
N GLY A 569 5.49 -9.59 19.88
CA GLY A 569 6.54 -10.58 19.74
C GLY A 569 6.89 -10.97 18.29
N PHE A 570 6.34 -10.28 17.29
CA PHE A 570 6.74 -10.46 15.90
C PHE A 570 7.63 -9.32 15.42
N GLY A 571 8.75 -9.67 14.78
CA GLY A 571 9.69 -8.73 14.23
C GLY A 571 10.35 -7.81 15.25
N VAL A 572 10.83 -6.66 14.77
CA VAL A 572 11.55 -5.65 15.57
C VAL A 572 11.10 -4.24 15.20
N ASN A 573 11.14 -3.33 16.15
CA ASN A 573 10.87 -1.93 15.90
C ASN A 573 12.16 -1.17 15.55
N VAL A 574 12.34 -0.82 14.27
CA VAL A 574 13.51 -0.09 13.78
C VAL A 574 13.59 1.35 14.33
N MET A 575 12.47 1.91 14.77
CA MET A 575 12.43 3.27 15.34
C MET A 575 13.30 3.38 16.60
N ASN A 576 13.52 2.27 17.31
CA ASN A 576 14.41 2.20 18.48
C ASN A 576 15.90 2.44 18.16
N LEU A 577 16.28 2.43 16.88
CA LEU A 577 17.63 2.73 16.42
C LEU A 577 17.83 4.18 15.98
N LEU A 578 16.76 4.97 15.88
CA LEU A 578 16.80 6.31 15.31
C LEU A 578 16.95 7.39 16.37
N PRO A 579 17.77 8.43 16.11
CA PRO A 579 17.69 9.68 16.85
C PRO A 579 16.41 10.45 16.45
N THR A 580 15.96 11.34 17.33
CA THR A 580 14.88 12.29 17.05
C THR A 580 15.46 13.47 16.28
N GLU A 581 15.46 13.38 14.97
CA GLU A 581 15.92 14.45 14.08
C GLU A 581 14.78 14.90 13.18
N MET A 582 14.78 16.20 12.85
CA MET A 582 13.76 16.81 12.00
C MET A 582 14.42 17.61 10.89
N ASP A 583 13.69 17.79 9.78
CA ASP A 583 14.04 18.72 8.72
C ASP A 583 13.65 20.17 9.09
N GLU A 584 13.89 21.12 8.18
CA GLU A 584 13.58 22.54 8.38
C GLU A 584 12.07 22.82 8.58
N SER A 585 11.19 21.89 8.21
CA SER A 585 9.73 21.99 8.38
C SER A 585 9.22 21.40 9.68
N GLY A 586 10.11 20.76 10.44
CA GLY A 586 9.74 19.95 11.59
C GLY A 586 9.16 18.58 11.25
N SER A 587 9.36 18.08 10.03
CA SER A 587 9.05 16.69 9.66
C SER A 587 10.12 15.75 10.21
N LEU A 588 9.71 14.58 10.72
CA LEU A 588 10.65 13.58 11.22
C LEU A 588 11.55 13.07 10.09
N ALA A 589 12.85 13.19 10.26
CA ALA A 589 13.86 12.64 9.38
C ALA A 589 14.19 11.19 9.79
N LEU A 590 14.13 10.25 8.83
CA LEU A 590 14.35 8.83 9.07
C LEU A 590 15.74 8.36 8.68
N VAL A 591 16.32 8.92 7.62
CA VAL A 591 17.64 8.55 7.10
C VAL A 591 18.70 9.49 7.69
N THR A 592 19.04 9.28 8.96
CA THR A 592 19.88 10.21 9.76
C THR A 592 21.05 9.52 10.46
N THR A 593 21.10 8.19 10.44
CA THR A 593 22.10 7.43 11.20
C THR A 593 22.67 6.26 10.40
N ARG A 594 23.86 5.83 10.81
CA ARG A 594 24.51 4.61 10.33
C ARG A 594 24.43 3.52 11.40
N ALA A 595 24.34 2.28 10.98
CA ALA A 595 24.33 1.12 11.86
C ALA A 595 25.56 0.24 11.65
N GLU A 596 26.17 -0.16 12.75
CA GLU A 596 27.17 -1.23 12.76
C GLU A 596 26.46 -2.58 12.70
N LEU A 597 26.98 -3.49 11.88
CA LEU A 597 26.39 -4.81 11.63
C LEU A 597 27.33 -5.88 12.20
N ASN A 598 26.78 -6.73 13.07
CA ASN A 598 27.49 -7.84 13.66
C ASN A 598 26.71 -9.14 13.42
N PRO A 599 27.25 -10.11 12.65
CA PRO A 599 26.63 -11.43 12.53
C PRO A 599 26.54 -12.13 13.88
N VAL A 600 25.38 -12.69 14.23
CA VAL A 600 25.14 -13.33 15.55
C VAL A 600 24.87 -14.82 15.40
N GLU A 601 24.03 -15.21 14.44
CA GLU A 601 23.62 -16.59 14.21
C GLU A 601 23.60 -16.89 12.71
N ASP A 602 23.99 -18.11 12.33
CA ASP A 602 24.08 -18.53 10.92
C ASP A 602 22.73 -18.72 10.25
N LEU A 603 21.66 -18.99 10.99
CA LEU A 603 20.32 -19.24 10.46
C LEU A 603 19.24 -18.61 11.35
N SER A 604 18.27 -17.98 10.71
CA SER A 604 17.08 -17.42 11.34
C SER A 604 15.85 -18.34 11.17
N TYR A 605 14.91 -18.22 12.12
CA TYR A 605 13.56 -18.80 12.02
C TYR A 605 12.56 -17.89 11.28
N THR A 606 13.05 -16.89 10.56
CA THR A 606 12.19 -16.04 9.72
C THR A 606 11.56 -16.84 8.61
N VAL A 607 10.25 -16.72 8.45
CA VAL A 607 9.47 -17.46 7.47
C VAL A 607 9.48 -16.73 6.14
N ASN A 608 10.15 -17.30 5.17
CA ASN A 608 10.18 -16.84 3.78
C ASN A 608 9.44 -17.86 2.90
N LEU A 609 8.42 -17.41 2.19
CA LEU A 609 7.60 -18.25 1.30
C LEU A 609 8.09 -18.24 -0.15
N ASP A 610 9.25 -17.66 -0.42
CA ASP A 610 9.87 -17.62 -1.75
C ASP A 610 10.36 -19.01 -2.17
N GLY A 611 9.91 -19.45 -3.32
CA GLY A 611 10.43 -20.70 -3.93
C GLY A 611 11.77 -20.48 -4.64
N ASN A 612 11.83 -19.47 -5.51
CA ASN A 612 13.04 -19.06 -6.23
C ASN A 612 12.88 -17.66 -6.82
N ALA A 613 13.72 -16.74 -6.40
CA ALA A 613 13.72 -15.36 -6.88
C ALA A 613 14.15 -15.21 -8.35
N ARG A 614 14.74 -16.23 -8.98
CA ARG A 614 15.21 -16.21 -10.38
C ARG A 614 14.44 -17.21 -11.23
N GLN A 615 14.12 -16.84 -12.46
CA GLN A 615 13.41 -17.73 -13.40
C GLN A 615 14.28 -18.85 -13.98
N LEU A 616 15.59 -18.66 -14.03
CA LEU A 616 16.54 -19.63 -14.56
C LEU A 616 16.18 -20.13 -15.97
N GLY A 617 15.74 -19.20 -16.83
CA GLY A 617 15.36 -19.48 -18.21
C GLY A 617 13.98 -20.10 -18.42
N ARG A 618 13.19 -20.34 -17.37
CA ARG A 618 11.84 -20.94 -17.48
C ARG A 618 10.77 -20.01 -18.06
N ASN A 619 11.04 -18.71 -18.15
CA ASN A 619 10.15 -17.70 -18.73
C ASN A 619 8.72 -17.67 -18.12
N ILE A 620 8.61 -17.86 -16.81
CA ILE A 620 7.32 -17.84 -16.08
C ILE A 620 6.73 -16.43 -16.06
N ALA A 621 7.57 -15.42 -15.80
CA ALA A 621 7.25 -14.01 -15.87
C ALA A 621 7.86 -13.42 -17.16
N ALA A 622 7.18 -13.61 -18.27
CA ALA A 622 7.67 -13.16 -19.56
C ALA A 622 7.64 -11.64 -19.70
N ALA A 623 8.65 -11.09 -20.36
CA ALA A 623 8.71 -9.68 -20.74
C ALA A 623 9.05 -9.54 -22.23
N THR A 624 8.80 -8.36 -22.76
CA THR A 624 9.14 -7.92 -24.12
C THR A 624 9.45 -6.43 -24.10
N THR A 625 9.86 -5.86 -25.20
CA THR A 625 10.12 -4.43 -25.31
C THR A 625 9.13 -3.74 -26.24
N VAL A 626 9.00 -2.42 -26.10
CA VAL A 626 8.21 -1.59 -27.01
C VAL A 626 8.71 -1.77 -28.45
N ASP A 627 10.02 -1.80 -28.64
CA ASP A 627 10.64 -1.93 -29.97
C ASP A 627 10.35 -3.30 -30.61
N GLU A 628 10.43 -4.39 -29.84
CA GLU A 628 10.08 -5.74 -30.31
C GLU A 628 8.62 -5.82 -30.75
N LEU A 629 7.71 -5.22 -29.98
CA LEU A 629 6.28 -5.19 -30.32
C LEU A 629 6.00 -4.35 -31.56
N ASN A 630 6.69 -3.21 -31.73
CA ASN A 630 6.49 -2.34 -32.89
C ASN A 630 7.18 -2.85 -34.16
N SER A 631 8.27 -3.62 -34.06
CA SER A 631 8.99 -4.18 -35.21
C SER A 631 8.30 -5.40 -35.82
N GLY A 632 7.33 -6.01 -35.11
CA GLY A 632 6.71 -7.26 -35.53
C GLY A 632 7.66 -8.46 -35.49
N ASP A 633 8.86 -8.32 -34.91
CA ASP A 633 9.84 -9.41 -34.80
C ASP A 633 9.53 -10.31 -33.59
N HIS A 634 8.48 -11.09 -33.74
CA HIS A 634 7.98 -11.98 -32.67
C HIS A 634 8.82 -13.27 -32.47
N HIS A 635 9.86 -13.46 -33.30
CA HIS A 635 10.63 -14.70 -33.28
C HIS A 635 11.56 -14.86 -32.06
N LYS A 636 11.97 -13.75 -31.41
CA LYS A 636 12.92 -13.78 -30.29
C LYS A 636 12.32 -14.17 -28.96
N SER A 637 10.99 -14.14 -28.82
CA SER A 637 10.29 -14.43 -27.57
C SER A 637 9.54 -15.77 -27.55
N LYS A 638 9.79 -16.66 -28.51
CA LYS A 638 9.20 -17.99 -28.48
C LYS A 638 9.80 -18.81 -27.31
N PRO A 639 8.98 -19.52 -26.57
CA PRO A 639 9.51 -20.40 -25.52
C PRO A 639 10.48 -21.41 -26.15
N HIS A 640 11.55 -21.73 -25.43
CA HIS A 640 12.59 -22.66 -25.86
C HIS A 640 12.08 -24.08 -26.12
N PHE A 641 10.88 -24.39 -25.65
CA PHE A 641 10.22 -25.68 -25.82
C PHE A 641 8.98 -25.53 -26.70
N GLN A 642 8.95 -26.27 -27.78
CA GLN A 642 7.72 -26.57 -28.51
C GLN A 642 7.11 -27.84 -27.90
N PRO A 643 5.76 -27.96 -27.80
CA PRO A 643 5.12 -29.22 -27.46
C PRO A 643 5.66 -30.35 -28.36
N HIS A 644 5.98 -31.48 -27.80
CA HIS A 644 6.50 -32.64 -28.55
C HIS A 644 5.38 -33.20 -29.46
N GLU A 645 5.71 -33.75 -30.62
CA GLU A 645 4.76 -34.34 -31.55
C GLU A 645 3.91 -35.50 -30.98
N LEU A 646 4.33 -36.07 -29.86
CA LEU A 646 3.59 -37.09 -29.10
C LEU A 646 2.80 -36.46 -27.97
N GLU A 647 1.67 -35.90 -28.31
CA GLU A 647 0.73 -35.34 -27.30
C GLU A 647 -0.30 -36.38 -26.88
N PHE A 648 -0.33 -36.74 -25.57
CA PHE A 648 -1.36 -37.62 -25.00
C PHE A 648 -2.69 -36.92 -24.78
N TYR A 649 -2.73 -35.59 -24.80
CA TYR A 649 -3.92 -34.79 -24.62
C TYR A 649 -4.40 -34.19 -25.96
N PRO A 650 -5.71 -34.09 -26.16
CA PRO A 650 -6.25 -33.51 -27.38
C PRO A 650 -5.87 -32.04 -27.51
N PRO A 651 -5.66 -31.54 -28.73
CA PRO A 651 -5.38 -30.13 -28.96
C PRO A 651 -6.58 -29.24 -28.57
N ARG A 652 -6.31 -28.00 -28.29
CA ARG A 652 -7.34 -27.03 -27.84
C ARG A 652 -8.51 -26.92 -28.83
N SER A 653 -8.25 -27.06 -30.11
CA SER A 653 -9.29 -27.04 -31.16
C SER A 653 -10.33 -28.16 -31.00
N GLU A 654 -9.93 -29.30 -30.47
CA GLU A 654 -10.84 -30.42 -30.20
C GLU A 654 -11.58 -30.24 -28.87
N THR A 655 -10.96 -29.61 -27.88
CA THR A 655 -11.54 -29.42 -26.55
C THR A 655 -12.47 -28.21 -26.49
N ALA A 656 -12.34 -27.24 -27.40
CA ALA A 656 -13.15 -26.03 -27.42
C ALA A 656 -14.65 -26.30 -27.54
N GLY A 657 -15.06 -27.40 -28.19
CA GLY A 657 -16.46 -27.79 -28.33
C GLY A 657 -17.08 -28.49 -27.12
N TYR A 658 -16.31 -28.81 -26.08
CA TYR A 658 -16.83 -29.50 -24.88
C TYR A 658 -17.56 -28.57 -23.93
N TYR A 659 -17.33 -27.26 -24.00
CA TYR A 659 -17.85 -26.28 -23.05
C TYR A 659 -19.02 -25.51 -23.64
N LYS A 660 -20.15 -25.47 -22.94
CA LYS A 660 -21.36 -24.74 -23.33
C LYS A 660 -22.21 -24.42 -22.12
N PRO A 661 -22.87 -23.24 -22.03
CA PRO A 661 -22.71 -22.09 -22.95
C PRO A 661 -21.48 -21.23 -22.61
N TYR A 662 -20.78 -21.52 -21.54
CA TYR A 662 -19.66 -20.73 -21.01
C TYR A 662 -18.37 -21.51 -21.00
N ARG A 663 -17.26 -20.78 -21.18
CA ARG A 663 -15.91 -21.18 -20.79
C ARG A 663 -15.30 -20.04 -20.00
N TRP A 664 -15.34 -20.16 -18.68
CA TRP A 664 -14.82 -19.11 -17.82
C TRP A 664 -13.31 -19.07 -17.84
N GLY A 665 -12.76 -17.86 -17.99
CA GLY A 665 -11.32 -17.63 -18.02
C GLY A 665 -10.91 -16.27 -17.50
N MET A 666 -9.59 -16.08 -17.41
CA MET A 666 -8.99 -14.87 -16.87
C MET A 666 -7.80 -14.44 -17.70
N THR A 667 -7.60 -13.14 -17.85
CA THR A 667 -6.33 -12.59 -18.32
C THR A 667 -5.69 -11.74 -17.25
N ILE A 668 -4.35 -11.82 -17.15
CA ILE A 668 -3.54 -11.07 -16.18
C ILE A 668 -2.46 -10.30 -16.93
N ASP A 669 -2.55 -8.99 -16.92
CA ASP A 669 -1.57 -8.11 -17.55
C ASP A 669 -0.44 -7.79 -16.57
N LEU A 670 0.76 -8.38 -16.80
CA LEU A 670 1.93 -8.16 -15.96
C LEU A 670 2.52 -6.75 -16.12
N ASP A 671 2.19 -6.07 -17.22
CA ASP A 671 2.59 -4.68 -17.40
C ASP A 671 1.76 -3.72 -16.55
N ARG A 672 0.50 -4.10 -16.22
CA ARG A 672 -0.36 -3.37 -15.28
C ARG A 672 -0.13 -3.76 -13.83
N CYS A 673 0.20 -5.03 -13.56
CA CYS A 673 0.39 -5.52 -12.20
C CYS A 673 1.58 -4.81 -11.52
N ASN A 674 1.35 -4.32 -10.30
CA ASN A 674 2.36 -3.69 -9.45
C ASN A 674 2.73 -4.52 -8.21
N GLY A 675 2.22 -5.75 -8.07
CA GLY A 675 2.57 -6.63 -6.96
C GLY A 675 1.93 -6.30 -5.60
N CYS A 676 0.96 -5.40 -5.53
CA CYS A 676 0.41 -4.88 -4.25
C CYS A 676 -0.36 -5.90 -3.39
N SER A 677 -0.56 -7.13 -3.83
CA SER A 677 -1.21 -8.24 -3.11
C SER A 677 -2.65 -7.99 -2.62
N ALA A 678 -3.31 -6.90 -3.05
CA ALA A 678 -4.70 -6.63 -2.70
C ALA A 678 -5.64 -7.76 -3.14
N CYS A 679 -5.37 -8.39 -4.29
CA CYS A 679 -6.10 -9.56 -4.80
C CYS A 679 -6.02 -10.78 -3.88
N ILE A 680 -4.92 -10.96 -3.15
CA ILE A 680 -4.71 -12.05 -2.19
C ILE A 680 -5.62 -11.83 -0.98
N VAL A 681 -5.57 -10.63 -0.39
CA VAL A 681 -6.39 -10.29 0.78
C VAL A 681 -7.89 -10.32 0.44
N ALA A 682 -8.28 -9.80 -0.74
CA ALA A 682 -9.65 -9.92 -1.22
C ALA A 682 -10.10 -11.38 -1.36
N CYS A 683 -9.20 -12.27 -1.82
CA CYS A 683 -9.48 -13.70 -1.91
C CYS A 683 -9.63 -14.33 -0.52
N TYR A 684 -8.83 -13.92 0.46
CA TYR A 684 -8.95 -14.38 1.85
C TYR A 684 -10.33 -14.06 2.41
N ALA A 685 -10.74 -12.80 2.29
CA ALA A 685 -12.04 -12.33 2.78
C ALA A 685 -13.21 -13.02 2.08
N GLU A 686 -13.15 -13.13 0.75
CA GLU A 686 -14.23 -13.68 -0.07
C GLU A 686 -14.46 -15.17 0.14
N ASN A 687 -13.37 -15.95 0.27
CA ASN A 687 -13.42 -17.40 0.21
C ASN A 687 -13.19 -18.07 1.57
N ASN A 688 -13.30 -17.34 2.67
CA ASN A 688 -13.08 -17.86 4.03
C ASN A 688 -11.74 -18.60 4.16
N ILE A 689 -10.67 -18.03 3.61
CA ILE A 689 -9.35 -18.63 3.70
C ILE A 689 -8.81 -18.41 5.11
N PRO A 690 -8.44 -19.47 5.84
CA PRO A 690 -7.99 -19.36 7.21
C PRO A 690 -6.58 -18.79 7.32
N VAL A 691 -6.30 -18.11 8.42
CA VAL A 691 -4.95 -17.75 8.85
C VAL A 691 -4.33 -18.93 9.56
N VAL A 692 -3.09 -19.27 9.22
CA VAL A 692 -2.41 -20.44 9.79
C VAL A 692 -1.36 -20.07 10.84
N GLY A 693 -0.84 -18.85 10.83
CA GLY A 693 0.17 -18.34 11.75
C GLY A 693 1.61 -18.68 11.37
N LYS A 694 2.58 -18.04 12.03
CA LYS A 694 4.02 -18.12 11.72
C LYS A 694 4.54 -19.57 11.66
N ILE A 695 4.27 -20.37 12.69
CA ILE A 695 4.80 -21.73 12.82
C ILE A 695 4.31 -22.63 11.68
N ARG A 696 3.04 -22.57 11.35
CA ARG A 696 2.45 -23.40 10.28
C ARG A 696 2.90 -22.92 8.91
N SER A 697 3.07 -21.62 8.71
CA SER A 697 3.65 -21.06 7.48
C SER A 697 5.10 -21.54 7.27
N ALA A 698 5.90 -21.62 8.35
CA ALA A 698 7.28 -22.10 8.31
C ALA A 698 7.41 -23.56 7.81
N ILE A 699 6.41 -24.38 8.06
CA ILE A 699 6.38 -25.78 7.59
C ILE A 699 5.54 -25.98 6.33
N GLY A 700 5.27 -24.90 5.58
CA GLY A 700 4.60 -24.95 4.27
C GLY A 700 3.11 -25.29 4.35
N ARG A 701 2.42 -24.84 5.41
CA ARG A 701 0.97 -25.07 5.62
C ARG A 701 0.12 -23.87 5.25
N GLU A 702 0.69 -22.87 4.58
CA GLU A 702 -0.03 -21.69 4.13
C GLU A 702 -1.23 -22.06 3.24
N MET A 703 -2.33 -21.30 3.36
CA MET A 703 -3.61 -21.59 2.69
C MET A 703 -3.95 -20.62 1.55
N SER A 704 -3.07 -19.71 1.19
CA SER A 704 -3.32 -18.73 0.13
C SER A 704 -3.64 -19.40 -1.22
N TRP A 705 -4.79 -19.06 -1.81
CA TRP A 705 -5.17 -19.56 -3.15
C TRP A 705 -4.48 -18.81 -4.28
N ILE A 706 -4.02 -17.59 -4.00
CA ILE A 706 -3.24 -16.77 -4.95
C ILE A 706 -1.89 -16.49 -4.30
N ARG A 707 -0.80 -16.79 -5.00
CA ARG A 707 0.54 -16.37 -4.61
C ARG A 707 0.96 -15.20 -5.49
N MET A 708 1.65 -14.22 -4.93
CA MET A 708 2.36 -13.21 -5.69
C MET A 708 3.79 -13.68 -5.91
N GLU A 709 4.02 -14.38 -7.01
CA GLU A 709 5.38 -14.77 -7.40
C GLU A 709 6.18 -13.52 -7.77
N ARG A 710 7.41 -13.43 -7.29
CA ARG A 710 8.31 -12.32 -7.56
C ARG A 710 9.58 -12.87 -8.20
N TYR A 711 9.92 -12.39 -9.39
CA TYR A 711 11.13 -12.73 -10.10
C TYR A 711 12.02 -11.51 -10.28
N ILE A 712 13.31 -11.66 -9.96
CA ILE A 712 14.34 -10.65 -10.11
C ILE A 712 15.20 -11.03 -11.30
N GLU A 713 15.35 -10.12 -12.26
CA GLU A 713 16.18 -10.28 -13.44
C GLU A 713 17.23 -9.15 -13.53
N GLY A 714 18.32 -9.38 -14.22
CA GLY A 714 19.39 -8.40 -14.38
C GLY A 714 20.12 -8.03 -13.09
N TYR A 715 21.04 -7.07 -13.22
CA TYR A 715 21.85 -6.47 -12.13
C TYR A 715 22.16 -5.01 -12.45
N GLY A 716 22.37 -4.19 -11.44
CA GLY A 716 22.71 -2.76 -11.64
C GLY A 716 21.64 -2.02 -12.44
N ASP A 717 22.03 -1.35 -13.51
CA ASP A 717 21.11 -0.60 -14.38
C ASP A 717 20.07 -1.45 -15.11
N ASP A 718 20.31 -2.77 -15.24
CA ASP A 718 19.39 -3.72 -15.85
C ASP A 718 18.55 -4.48 -14.81
N PHE A 719 18.60 -4.06 -13.55
CA PHE A 719 17.79 -4.66 -12.49
C PHE A 719 16.29 -4.47 -12.78
N GLU A 720 15.56 -5.59 -12.75
CA GLU A 720 14.14 -5.63 -13.03
C GLU A 720 13.44 -6.60 -12.07
N VAL A 721 12.26 -6.23 -11.59
CA VAL A 721 11.37 -7.12 -10.84
C VAL A 721 10.09 -7.37 -11.62
N ARG A 722 9.64 -8.62 -11.64
CA ARG A 722 8.41 -9.05 -12.31
C ARG A 722 7.51 -9.77 -11.32
N PHE A 723 6.26 -9.33 -11.23
CA PHE A 723 5.24 -9.91 -10.37
C PHE A 723 4.28 -10.76 -11.18
N VAL A 724 3.99 -11.97 -10.70
CA VAL A 724 3.04 -12.89 -11.34
C VAL A 724 2.05 -13.40 -10.31
N PRO A 725 0.81 -12.90 -10.30
CA PRO A 725 -0.26 -13.51 -9.50
C PRO A 725 -0.51 -14.92 -10.01
N MET A 726 -0.21 -15.93 -9.19
CA MET A 726 -0.35 -17.34 -9.56
C MET A 726 -1.47 -18.00 -8.76
N MET A 727 -2.52 -18.46 -9.48
CA MET A 727 -3.67 -19.16 -8.93
C MET A 727 -3.95 -20.42 -9.75
N CYS A 728 -5.01 -21.17 -9.39
CA CYS A 728 -5.46 -22.29 -10.20
C CYS A 728 -5.73 -21.85 -11.64
N GLN A 729 -5.08 -22.49 -12.59
CA GLN A 729 -5.12 -22.13 -14.00
C GLN A 729 -6.35 -22.66 -14.72
N GLN A 730 -7.23 -23.41 -14.04
CA GLN A 730 -8.45 -24.01 -14.61
C GLN A 730 -8.18 -24.72 -15.94
N CYS A 731 -7.13 -25.56 -15.94
CA CYS A 731 -6.59 -26.25 -17.11
C CYS A 731 -7.62 -27.15 -17.77
N SER A 732 -7.75 -27.13 -19.10
CA SER A 732 -8.59 -28.09 -19.83
C SER A 732 -8.04 -29.51 -19.73
N ASN A 733 -6.70 -29.66 -19.82
CA ASN A 733 -6.00 -30.92 -19.62
C ASN A 733 -5.40 -30.93 -18.20
N ALA A 734 -6.27 -31.03 -17.18
CA ALA A 734 -5.86 -30.84 -15.80
C ALA A 734 -5.15 -32.08 -15.24
N GLY A 735 -3.82 -32.02 -15.10
CA GLY A 735 -3.00 -33.11 -14.52
C GLY A 735 -3.39 -33.48 -13.08
N CYS A 736 -4.17 -32.66 -12.38
CA CYS A 736 -4.68 -32.97 -11.04
C CYS A 736 -5.90 -33.90 -11.04
N GLU A 737 -6.59 -34.09 -12.16
CA GLU A 737 -7.82 -34.90 -12.25
C GLU A 737 -7.54 -36.40 -12.32
N PRO A 738 -6.67 -36.90 -13.25
CA PRO A 738 -6.46 -38.31 -13.40
C PRO A 738 -5.79 -38.99 -12.20
N VAL A 739 -5.17 -38.21 -11.33
CA VAL A 739 -4.49 -38.72 -10.11
C VAL A 739 -5.38 -38.70 -8.87
N CYS A 740 -6.63 -38.24 -8.99
CA CYS A 740 -7.54 -38.25 -7.86
C CYS A 740 -8.25 -39.62 -7.75
N PRO A 741 -7.98 -40.40 -6.69
CA PRO A 741 -8.52 -41.76 -6.57
C PRO A 741 -10.02 -41.83 -6.41
N VAL A 742 -10.66 -40.72 -6.02
CA VAL A 742 -12.09 -40.62 -5.72
C VAL A 742 -12.82 -39.67 -6.66
N TYR A 743 -12.16 -39.19 -7.72
CA TYR A 743 -12.75 -38.24 -8.67
C TYR A 743 -13.37 -37.00 -7.98
N ALA A 744 -12.70 -36.50 -6.93
CA ALA A 744 -13.12 -35.30 -6.20
C ALA A 744 -12.78 -34.02 -6.94
N THR A 745 -11.88 -34.08 -7.93
CA THR A 745 -11.58 -32.95 -8.82
C THR A 745 -11.87 -33.36 -10.26
N TYR A 746 -12.64 -32.52 -10.97
CA TYR A 746 -13.08 -32.79 -12.33
C TYR A 746 -13.51 -31.49 -13.02
N HIS A 747 -13.68 -31.49 -14.34
CA HIS A 747 -14.26 -30.36 -15.06
C HIS A 747 -15.78 -30.35 -14.99
N ASN A 748 -16.35 -29.17 -14.74
CA ASN A 748 -17.78 -28.96 -14.98
C ASN A 748 -18.02 -28.56 -16.46
N PRO A 749 -19.28 -28.54 -16.94
CA PRO A 749 -19.59 -28.17 -18.32
C PRO A 749 -19.14 -26.77 -18.75
N GLU A 750 -18.85 -25.88 -17.82
CA GLU A 750 -18.38 -24.51 -18.05
C GLU A 750 -16.86 -24.38 -18.01
N GLY A 751 -16.16 -25.50 -17.95
CA GLY A 751 -14.72 -25.59 -17.98
C GLY A 751 -14.01 -25.25 -16.66
N LEU A 752 -14.72 -25.17 -15.56
CA LEU A 752 -14.11 -25.00 -14.26
C LEU A 752 -13.60 -26.33 -13.74
N ASN A 753 -12.34 -26.38 -13.33
CA ASN A 753 -11.82 -27.49 -12.56
C ASN A 753 -12.42 -27.41 -11.15
N ALA A 754 -13.51 -28.13 -10.94
CA ALA A 754 -14.27 -28.15 -9.69
C ALA A 754 -13.55 -28.97 -8.62
N MET A 755 -13.93 -28.74 -7.36
CA MET A 755 -13.48 -29.51 -6.22
C MET A 755 -14.71 -29.90 -5.38
N ILE A 756 -14.99 -31.21 -5.30
CA ILE A 756 -16.07 -31.72 -4.47
C ILE A 756 -15.48 -32.09 -3.10
N TYR A 757 -15.65 -31.20 -2.16
CA TYR A 757 -15.04 -31.32 -0.83
C TYR A 757 -15.45 -32.60 -0.11
N ASN A 758 -16.71 -32.99 -0.19
CA ASN A 758 -17.24 -34.20 0.45
C ASN A 758 -16.70 -35.51 -0.13
N ARG A 759 -16.14 -35.50 -1.35
CA ARG A 759 -15.48 -36.68 -1.92
C ARG A 759 -13.97 -36.74 -1.60
N CYS A 760 -13.39 -35.63 -1.22
CA CYS A 760 -11.96 -35.57 -1.00
C CYS A 760 -11.56 -36.38 0.23
N VAL A 761 -10.69 -37.35 0.04
CA VAL A 761 -10.11 -38.21 1.11
C VAL A 761 -8.68 -37.79 1.50
N GLY A 762 -8.21 -36.67 0.99
CA GLY A 762 -6.93 -36.06 1.41
C GLY A 762 -5.67 -36.76 0.94
N THR A 763 -5.70 -37.52 -0.16
CA THR A 763 -4.53 -38.19 -0.74
C THR A 763 -3.43 -37.20 -1.17
N ARG A 764 -3.79 -35.94 -1.53
CA ARG A 764 -2.91 -34.82 -1.91
C ARG A 764 -2.13 -35.03 -3.20
N TYR A 765 -2.31 -36.14 -3.92
CA TYR A 765 -1.60 -36.37 -5.18
C TYR A 765 -1.93 -35.27 -6.22
N CYS A 766 -3.14 -34.74 -6.22
CA CYS A 766 -3.52 -33.62 -7.07
C CYS A 766 -2.66 -32.35 -6.81
N SER A 767 -2.19 -32.14 -5.57
CA SER A 767 -1.26 -31.06 -5.25
C SER A 767 0.14 -31.33 -5.81
N ASN A 768 0.62 -32.58 -5.68
CA ASN A 768 1.92 -32.98 -6.18
C ASN A 768 1.97 -32.91 -7.72
N ASN A 769 0.89 -33.33 -8.40
CA ASN A 769 0.80 -33.32 -9.85
C ASN A 769 0.40 -31.98 -10.47
N CYS A 770 0.07 -30.99 -9.67
CA CYS A 770 -0.15 -29.63 -10.16
C CYS A 770 1.20 -28.95 -10.42
N SER A 771 1.53 -28.68 -11.68
CA SER A 771 2.77 -27.99 -12.05
C SER A 771 2.83 -26.54 -11.56
N TYR A 772 1.68 -25.89 -11.38
CA TYR A 772 1.57 -24.52 -10.85
C TYR A 772 1.61 -24.46 -9.31
N LYS A 773 1.52 -25.60 -8.61
CA LYS A 773 1.56 -25.69 -7.14
C LYS A 773 0.55 -24.80 -6.43
N VAL A 774 -0.68 -24.76 -6.91
CA VAL A 774 -1.76 -23.83 -6.46
C VAL A 774 -2.91 -24.55 -5.74
N ARG A 775 -2.68 -25.76 -5.27
CA ARG A 775 -3.65 -26.54 -4.52
C ARG A 775 -3.21 -26.60 -3.06
N ARG A 776 -4.12 -26.25 -2.13
CA ARG A 776 -3.88 -26.13 -0.70
C ARG A 776 -4.61 -27.22 0.06
N PHE A 777 -4.00 -27.74 1.08
CA PHE A 777 -4.56 -28.81 1.91
C PHE A 777 -4.90 -28.30 3.30
N ASN A 778 -6.11 -28.61 3.78
CA ASN A 778 -6.51 -28.30 5.13
C ASN A 778 -5.90 -29.31 6.10
N TRP A 779 -4.80 -28.96 6.71
CA TRP A 779 -4.07 -29.79 7.68
C TRP A 779 -4.73 -29.80 9.06
N PHE A 780 -5.58 -28.82 9.33
CA PHE A 780 -6.22 -28.59 10.63
C PHE A 780 -7.67 -28.17 10.41
N ASN A 781 -8.50 -28.33 11.45
CA ASN A 781 -9.71 -27.52 11.59
C ASN A 781 -9.27 -26.17 12.11
N TYR A 782 -9.52 -25.12 11.34
CA TYR A 782 -9.13 -23.77 11.72
C TYR A 782 -10.22 -23.19 12.61
N GLU A 783 -9.80 -22.65 13.75
CA GLU A 783 -10.68 -21.97 14.68
C GLU A 783 -10.72 -20.49 14.34
N PHE A 784 -11.88 -19.92 14.45
CA PHE A 784 -12.11 -18.49 14.35
C PHE A 784 -12.62 -18.03 15.71
N PRO A 785 -11.72 -17.60 16.63
CA PRO A 785 -12.16 -17.16 17.95
C PRO A 785 -13.13 -15.98 17.83
N ALA A 786 -14.17 -15.97 18.64
CA ALA A 786 -15.15 -14.89 18.63
C ALA A 786 -14.46 -13.55 18.92
N PRO A 787 -14.77 -12.50 18.16
CA PRO A 787 -15.81 -12.39 17.11
C PRO A 787 -15.32 -12.66 15.67
N LEU A 788 -14.13 -13.18 15.43
CA LEU A 788 -13.61 -13.45 14.07
C LEU A 788 -14.47 -14.43 13.27
N ASP A 789 -15.27 -15.26 13.91
CA ASP A 789 -16.25 -16.11 13.25
C ASP A 789 -17.33 -15.32 12.50
N GLN A 790 -17.64 -14.10 12.94
CA GLN A 790 -18.62 -13.23 12.30
C GLN A 790 -18.13 -12.57 11.00
N GLN A 791 -16.82 -12.57 10.73
CA GLN A 791 -16.27 -12.08 9.48
C GLN A 791 -16.52 -13.02 8.30
N LEU A 792 -16.88 -14.28 8.55
CA LEU A 792 -16.98 -15.30 7.52
C LEU A 792 -18.09 -14.99 6.51
N ASN A 793 -17.76 -15.18 5.23
CA ASN A 793 -18.73 -15.08 4.16
C ASN A 793 -19.73 -16.23 4.28
N SER A 794 -20.97 -15.91 4.60
CA SER A 794 -22.05 -16.90 4.84
C SER A 794 -22.44 -17.69 3.58
N THR A 795 -22.10 -17.21 2.38
CA THR A 795 -22.38 -17.90 1.11
C THR A 795 -21.37 -19.02 0.82
N ILE A 796 -20.30 -19.13 1.60
CA ILE A 796 -19.23 -20.10 1.41
C ILE A 796 -19.02 -20.90 2.70
N THR A 797 -19.07 -22.22 2.58
CA THR A 797 -18.77 -23.13 3.69
C THR A 797 -17.27 -23.07 4.04
N THR A 798 -16.94 -23.02 5.31
CA THR A 798 -15.60 -23.31 5.79
C THR A 798 -15.29 -24.79 5.57
N ARG A 799 -14.05 -25.08 5.17
CA ARG A 799 -13.62 -26.45 4.87
C ARG A 799 -12.95 -27.06 6.10
N SER A 800 -13.20 -28.34 6.33
CA SER A 800 -12.64 -29.09 7.43
C SER A 800 -11.25 -29.66 7.09
N VAL A 801 -10.57 -30.15 8.12
CA VAL A 801 -9.32 -30.92 7.96
C VAL A 801 -9.51 -32.09 6.97
N GLY A 802 -8.49 -32.36 6.18
CA GLY A 802 -8.43 -33.52 5.29
C GLY A 802 -8.87 -33.27 3.85
N VAL A 803 -9.28 -32.04 3.48
CA VAL A 803 -9.71 -31.71 2.12
C VAL A 803 -8.78 -30.72 1.45
N MET A 804 -8.74 -30.79 0.12
CA MET A 804 -8.01 -29.84 -0.74
C MET A 804 -8.85 -28.63 -1.08
N GLU A 805 -8.18 -27.49 -1.18
CA GLU A 805 -8.76 -26.23 -1.65
C GLU A 805 -7.95 -25.65 -2.81
N LYS A 806 -8.58 -24.78 -3.56
CA LYS A 806 -7.94 -23.98 -4.62
C LYS A 806 -8.85 -22.88 -5.12
N CYS A 807 -8.33 -21.95 -5.92
CA CYS A 807 -9.13 -20.96 -6.62
C CYS A 807 -10.20 -21.64 -7.50
N ASN A 808 -11.44 -21.18 -7.37
CA ASN A 808 -12.63 -21.65 -8.10
C ASN A 808 -13.28 -20.52 -8.92
N PHE A 809 -12.56 -19.41 -9.18
CA PHE A 809 -13.05 -18.20 -9.82
C PHE A 809 -14.27 -17.58 -9.14
N CYS A 810 -14.33 -17.62 -7.80
CA CYS A 810 -15.48 -17.14 -7.02
C CYS A 810 -16.80 -17.74 -7.51
N GLN A 811 -16.87 -19.06 -7.59
CA GLN A 811 -17.99 -19.81 -8.17
C GLN A 811 -19.37 -19.38 -7.62
N HIS A 812 -19.47 -18.97 -6.35
CA HIS A 812 -20.70 -18.45 -5.76
C HIS A 812 -21.19 -17.18 -6.47
N ARG A 813 -20.28 -16.26 -6.87
CA ARG A 813 -20.62 -15.06 -7.65
C ARG A 813 -21.08 -15.44 -9.06
N LEU A 814 -20.48 -16.45 -9.69
CA LEU A 814 -20.92 -16.99 -10.96
C LEU A 814 -22.34 -17.57 -10.87
N VAL A 815 -22.62 -18.32 -9.80
CA VAL A 815 -23.94 -18.91 -9.56
C VAL A 815 -24.99 -17.82 -9.37
N ALA A 816 -24.70 -16.79 -8.58
CA ALA A 816 -25.60 -15.66 -8.35
C ALA A 816 -25.94 -14.93 -9.68
N ALA A 817 -24.91 -14.58 -10.45
CA ALA A 817 -25.12 -13.89 -11.74
C ALA A 817 -25.90 -14.75 -12.76
N LYS A 818 -25.66 -16.06 -12.77
CA LYS A 818 -26.45 -16.98 -13.64
C LYS A 818 -27.92 -17.05 -13.21
N HIS A 819 -28.22 -17.05 -11.92
CA HIS A 819 -29.59 -16.99 -11.44
C HIS A 819 -30.26 -15.68 -11.87
N GLU A 820 -29.59 -14.55 -11.72
CA GLU A 820 -30.13 -13.26 -12.15
C GLU A 820 -30.35 -13.21 -13.67
N ALA A 821 -29.39 -13.65 -14.47
CA ALA A 821 -29.50 -13.70 -15.91
C ALA A 821 -30.63 -14.64 -16.36
N SER A 822 -30.75 -15.81 -15.74
CA SER A 822 -31.85 -16.77 -15.99
C SER A 822 -33.21 -16.19 -15.66
N ASN A 823 -33.35 -15.44 -14.58
CA ASN A 823 -34.59 -14.74 -14.22
C ASN A 823 -34.97 -13.69 -15.28
N LEU A 824 -34.00 -13.14 -15.98
CA LEU A 824 -34.18 -12.20 -17.10
C LEU A 824 -34.32 -12.90 -18.46
N GLY A 825 -34.30 -14.25 -18.52
CA GLY A 825 -34.44 -15.03 -19.75
C GLY A 825 -33.22 -14.88 -20.70
N ARG A 826 -32.04 -14.63 -20.21
CA ARG A 826 -30.83 -14.40 -21.01
C ARG A 826 -29.58 -15.06 -20.37
N ASP A 827 -28.50 -15.08 -21.12
CA ASP A 827 -27.18 -15.45 -20.63
C ASP A 827 -26.51 -14.30 -19.86
N VAL A 828 -25.51 -14.65 -19.03
CA VAL A 828 -24.66 -13.68 -18.31
C VAL A 828 -23.87 -12.84 -19.31
N GLN A 829 -23.93 -11.53 -19.17
CA GLN A 829 -23.22 -10.57 -20.00
C GLN A 829 -21.81 -10.33 -19.51
N ASP A 830 -20.93 -9.85 -20.39
CA ASP A 830 -19.56 -9.46 -20.02
C ASP A 830 -19.58 -8.34 -18.98
N GLY A 831 -18.79 -8.48 -17.93
CA GLY A 831 -18.70 -7.52 -16.81
C GLY A 831 -19.74 -7.70 -15.69
N GLU A 832 -20.76 -8.56 -15.85
CA GLU A 832 -21.72 -8.84 -14.77
C GLU A 832 -21.11 -9.68 -13.62
N VAL A 833 -20.07 -10.45 -13.92
CA VAL A 833 -19.34 -11.21 -12.90
C VAL A 833 -17.97 -10.61 -12.71
N LEU A 834 -17.73 -10.12 -11.52
CA LEU A 834 -16.40 -9.67 -11.07
C LEU A 834 -15.91 -10.62 -9.98
N THR A 835 -14.78 -11.29 -10.23
CA THR A 835 -14.11 -12.02 -9.16
C THR A 835 -13.58 -11.04 -8.11
N ALA A 836 -13.47 -11.45 -6.83
CA ALA A 836 -13.01 -10.56 -5.77
C ALA A 836 -11.61 -9.96 -6.05
N CYS A 837 -10.73 -10.75 -6.65
CA CYS A 837 -9.40 -10.30 -7.04
C CYS A 837 -9.42 -9.26 -8.19
N GLN A 838 -10.35 -9.38 -9.15
CA GLN A 838 -10.54 -8.38 -10.20
C GLN A 838 -11.15 -7.09 -9.65
N GLN A 839 -12.17 -7.20 -8.82
CA GLN A 839 -12.92 -6.07 -8.27
C GLN A 839 -12.04 -5.13 -7.46
N THR A 840 -11.13 -5.68 -6.64
CA THR A 840 -10.21 -4.89 -5.81
C THR A 840 -9.06 -4.28 -6.61
N CYS A 841 -8.76 -4.80 -7.82
CA CYS A 841 -7.55 -4.45 -8.57
C CYS A 841 -7.55 -3.00 -9.07
N ALA A 842 -6.82 -2.11 -8.40
CA ALA A 842 -6.72 -0.70 -8.77
C ALA A 842 -6.14 -0.48 -10.17
N THR A 843 -5.17 -1.30 -10.57
CA THR A 843 -4.48 -1.21 -11.87
C THR A 843 -5.25 -1.88 -13.01
N LYS A 844 -6.36 -2.56 -12.71
CA LYS A 844 -7.14 -3.35 -13.69
C LYS A 844 -6.28 -4.35 -14.46
N ALA A 845 -5.31 -4.95 -13.77
CA ALA A 845 -4.45 -5.97 -14.34
C ALA A 845 -5.18 -7.31 -14.58
N ILE A 846 -6.25 -7.59 -13.84
CA ILE A 846 -7.03 -8.82 -13.90
C ILE A 846 -8.33 -8.56 -14.65
N THR A 847 -8.60 -9.38 -15.67
CA THR A 847 -9.86 -9.39 -16.40
C THR A 847 -10.42 -10.80 -16.41
N PHE A 848 -11.68 -10.96 -16.01
CA PHE A 848 -12.39 -12.24 -15.97
C PHE A 848 -13.64 -12.19 -16.84
N GLY A 849 -14.02 -13.31 -17.44
CA GLY A 849 -15.23 -13.39 -18.27
C GLY A 849 -15.37 -14.71 -19.03
N ASN A 850 -16.30 -14.74 -19.98
CA ASN A 850 -16.57 -15.89 -20.80
C ASN A 850 -15.66 -15.91 -22.06
N LEU A 851 -14.77 -16.88 -22.16
CA LEU A 851 -13.88 -17.07 -23.30
C LEU A 851 -14.59 -17.54 -24.58
N MET A 852 -15.85 -18.00 -24.48
CA MET A 852 -16.67 -18.36 -25.65
C MET A 852 -17.33 -17.16 -26.29
N ASP A 853 -17.44 -16.05 -25.60
CA ASP A 853 -17.91 -14.78 -26.14
C ASP A 853 -16.73 -13.99 -26.73
N GLU A 854 -16.64 -13.95 -28.07
CA GLU A 854 -15.57 -13.24 -28.77
C GLU A 854 -15.58 -11.72 -28.47
N ASN A 855 -16.73 -11.18 -28.10
CA ASN A 855 -16.89 -9.77 -27.76
C ASN A 855 -16.50 -9.43 -26.33
N SER A 856 -16.34 -10.44 -25.47
CA SER A 856 -15.93 -10.24 -24.10
C SER A 856 -14.53 -9.66 -24.00
N GLN A 857 -14.28 -8.86 -22.94
CA GLN A 857 -12.97 -8.26 -22.74
C GLN A 857 -11.88 -9.31 -22.47
N VAL A 858 -12.24 -10.41 -21.81
CA VAL A 858 -11.29 -11.50 -21.55
C VAL A 858 -10.86 -12.19 -22.82
N SER A 859 -11.77 -12.46 -23.77
CA SER A 859 -11.46 -13.07 -25.07
C SER A 859 -10.57 -12.18 -25.93
N LYS A 860 -10.89 -10.87 -25.97
CA LYS A 860 -10.07 -9.87 -26.67
C LYS A 860 -8.66 -9.79 -26.10
N ASN A 861 -8.54 -9.76 -24.78
CA ASN A 861 -7.24 -9.72 -24.11
C ASN A 861 -6.46 -11.02 -24.31
N ALA A 862 -7.10 -12.18 -24.27
CA ALA A 862 -6.46 -13.48 -24.42
C ALA A 862 -6.08 -13.80 -25.89
N LYS A 863 -6.72 -13.14 -26.86
CA LYS A 863 -6.56 -13.41 -28.29
C LYS A 863 -6.62 -14.91 -28.62
N ILE A 864 -7.65 -15.60 -28.10
CA ILE A 864 -7.76 -17.05 -28.19
C ILE A 864 -7.89 -17.53 -29.64
N ASN A 865 -8.63 -16.79 -30.45
CA ASN A 865 -8.89 -17.12 -31.86
C ASN A 865 -7.83 -16.56 -32.83
N ASP A 866 -6.94 -15.69 -32.35
CA ASP A 866 -5.87 -15.07 -33.12
C ASP A 866 -4.49 -15.48 -32.58
N LYS A 867 -4.13 -16.74 -32.84
CA LYS A 867 -2.86 -17.29 -32.35
C LYS A 867 -1.64 -16.74 -33.09
N GLU A 868 -1.83 -16.24 -34.30
CA GLU A 868 -0.78 -15.71 -35.15
C GLU A 868 -0.32 -14.32 -34.69
N HIS A 869 -1.24 -13.54 -34.06
CA HIS A 869 -0.97 -12.17 -33.59
C HIS A 869 -0.91 -12.07 -32.06
N ARG A 870 -0.50 -13.15 -31.39
CA ARG A 870 -0.27 -13.14 -29.91
C ARG A 870 1.08 -12.53 -29.57
N ASP A 871 1.19 -11.22 -29.57
CA ASP A 871 2.44 -10.50 -29.32
C ASP A 871 2.83 -10.48 -27.85
N ARG A 872 1.85 -10.19 -26.98
CA ARG A 872 2.02 -10.08 -25.54
C ARG A 872 1.50 -11.29 -24.77
N GLN A 873 0.55 -12.03 -25.33
CA GLN A 873 -0.15 -13.12 -24.66
C GLN A 873 0.72 -14.36 -24.57
N TYR A 874 0.73 -15.01 -23.41
CA TYR A 874 1.41 -16.28 -23.21
C TYR A 874 0.72 -17.11 -22.13
N GLU A 875 1.02 -18.40 -22.14
CA GLU A 875 0.61 -19.35 -21.11
C GLU A 875 1.85 -19.75 -20.33
N VAL A 876 1.71 -19.92 -19.01
CA VAL A 876 2.81 -20.42 -18.19
C VAL A 876 2.97 -21.92 -18.39
N LEU A 877 4.19 -22.40 -18.62
CA LEU A 877 4.54 -23.79 -18.91
C LEU A 877 3.75 -24.37 -20.11
N PRO A 878 3.78 -23.72 -21.29
CA PRO A 878 3.01 -24.17 -22.45
C PRO A 878 3.44 -25.56 -22.96
N GLU A 879 4.69 -25.96 -22.71
CA GLU A 879 5.26 -27.26 -23.06
C GLU A 879 4.54 -28.45 -22.40
N LEU A 880 3.79 -28.23 -21.33
CA LEU A 880 3.04 -29.27 -20.63
C LEU A 880 1.65 -29.51 -21.24
N ASN A 881 1.23 -28.72 -22.20
CA ASN A 881 -0.07 -28.80 -22.87
C ASN A 881 -1.27 -28.90 -21.91
N PHE A 882 -1.21 -28.24 -20.75
CA PHE A 882 -2.31 -28.24 -19.80
C PHE A 882 -3.50 -27.36 -20.24
N GLN A 883 -3.30 -26.55 -21.23
CA GLN A 883 -4.33 -25.66 -21.80
C GLN A 883 -5.03 -24.82 -20.73
N PRO A 884 -4.32 -23.92 -20.04
CA PRO A 884 -4.89 -23.09 -18.98
C PRO A 884 -5.97 -22.16 -19.50
N ALA A 885 -6.95 -21.86 -18.66
CA ALA A 885 -7.93 -20.79 -18.88
C ALA A 885 -7.46 -19.44 -18.37
N VAL A 886 -6.28 -19.36 -17.78
CA VAL A 886 -5.62 -18.12 -17.40
C VAL A 886 -4.55 -17.81 -18.45
N THR A 887 -4.68 -16.66 -19.10
CA THR A 887 -3.69 -16.15 -20.05
C THR A 887 -2.98 -14.97 -19.42
N TYR A 888 -1.64 -14.97 -19.47
CA TYR A 888 -0.85 -13.83 -19.04
C TYR A 888 -0.46 -12.94 -20.21
N MET A 889 -0.31 -11.64 -19.94
CA MET A 889 0.24 -10.68 -20.89
C MET A 889 1.60 -10.23 -20.38
N LYS A 890 2.62 -10.33 -21.25
CA LYS A 890 4.01 -9.99 -20.93
C LYS A 890 4.16 -8.59 -20.36
N LYS A 891 5.08 -8.40 -19.42
CA LYS A 891 5.56 -7.06 -19.04
C LYS A 891 6.23 -6.41 -20.24
N VAL A 892 5.98 -5.14 -20.49
CA VAL A 892 6.56 -4.38 -21.60
C VAL A 892 7.59 -3.41 -21.04
N ASN A 893 8.82 -3.54 -21.45
CA ASN A 893 9.92 -2.66 -21.08
C ASN A 893 10.12 -1.56 -22.13
N THR A 894 10.52 -0.36 -21.67
CA THR A 894 10.80 0.77 -22.57
C THR A 894 12.16 0.65 -23.26
N ARG A 895 12.97 -0.35 -22.91
CA ARG A 895 14.31 -0.60 -23.45
C ARG A 895 14.46 -2.04 -23.90
N VAL A 896 15.32 -2.23 -24.90
CA VAL A 896 16.00 -3.51 -25.09
C VAL A 896 16.93 -3.69 -23.88
N ALA A 897 16.76 -4.75 -23.11
CA ALA A 897 17.75 -5.16 -22.13
C ALA A 897 19.10 -5.21 -22.87
N GLY A 898 20.06 -4.42 -22.43
CA GLY A 898 21.30 -4.24 -23.16
C GLY A 898 21.87 -5.61 -23.54
N GLY A 899 22.16 -5.80 -24.81
CA GLY A 899 22.76 -7.02 -25.34
C GLY A 899 24.21 -7.20 -24.84
N GLY A 900 24.37 -7.25 -23.53
CA GLY A 900 25.57 -7.71 -22.90
C GLY A 900 25.72 -9.19 -23.25
N LYS A 901 26.69 -9.52 -24.08
CA LYS A 901 27.15 -10.90 -24.29
C LYS A 901 27.26 -11.54 -22.90
N HIS A 902 26.25 -12.30 -22.52
CA HIS A 902 26.35 -13.18 -21.35
C HIS A 902 27.43 -14.20 -21.63
N GLY A 903 28.66 -13.88 -21.26
CA GLY A 903 29.68 -14.89 -21.03
C GLY A 903 29.10 -15.81 -19.93
N HIS A 904 28.82 -17.01 -20.29
CA HIS A 904 28.61 -18.14 -19.37
C HIS A 904 29.83 -18.24 -18.46
N ASN A 905 29.80 -17.56 -17.31
CA ASN A 905 30.63 -17.91 -16.19
C ASN A 905 29.74 -18.59 -15.15
N THR A 906 29.46 -19.88 -15.40
CA THR A 906 29.04 -20.81 -14.39
C THR A 906 30.22 -21.07 -13.46
N SER A 907 30.34 -20.35 -12.39
CA SER A 907 31.03 -20.81 -11.19
C SER A 907 29.96 -21.08 -10.12
N HIS A 908 29.69 -22.36 -9.94
CA HIS A 908 28.92 -22.90 -8.84
C HIS A 908 29.61 -22.58 -7.50
N GLY A 909 28.83 -22.09 -6.53
CA GLY A 909 29.19 -21.91 -5.14
C GLY A 909 27.95 -21.48 -4.35
#